data_94db8e14d489efb4fc211a5544bf998c
#
_entry.id   94db8e14d489efb4fc211a5544bf998c
#
_cell.length_a   1.000
_cell.length_b   1.000
_cell.length_c   1.000
_cell.angle_alpha   90.00
_cell.angle_beta   90.00
_cell.angle_gamma   90.00
#
_symmetry.space_group_name_H-M   'P 1'
#
loop_
_entity.id
_entity.type
_entity.pdbx_description
1 polymer ?
#
loop_
_entity_poly.entity_id
_entity_poly.type
_entity_poly.pdbx_seq_one_letter_code
_entity_poly.pdbx_strand_id
1 'polypeptide(L)'
;MNKYLKFEYWNTCDLGNIYYQGGQHFIFYLDADVGEPIHEEVEEGQENGDGDFIPTYRRQMKRYRIRTGLIPDFLIDAIQRMKLHDNIELTFKSGEIEQIYNVDCEVEWQFEKYAWQGTVTLTFDMDESITVGACCDNLIIANPDPDPYWVATDGSDETGTGEYSNPWLTLGYAVTQVTTPGETINIKAGTYNLNTEVSIPVGVSIKGAGEDVTILNCTYRMPGDFSNGFIHGAILLHSSTAGTDGNQSISHLTLDGGFGGASVSTNAILVRYRSNVIIHDCIIKDFDWNGIFFYGLQVNDQFPTTWMTGCKVYNCTITNCTGMMGTWEDQGLIAGYGTDYLQIYNNTLSSNTRAEGDNGNILALRLAKRTKYYNNKSYKPSYDGEAWNFHLELRDSNGGGEIYDNEFYGGDCAIDVAGSVENTKSSYDYTYQIHGNYFEDTYTNTYHGKHWIDIEGELSEDVYIYNNLFNGGDRSFHIGAGSYGASETRRIYFYYNIAKNMGTGSSAYFGNDLWIAATNTGTIVDSIYILNNIFLTDGTSRYAMKILADYGDISNVYFHNNIITDHTNATWLIIDITNGGTVDNLNITYNNLYNNFNSNTPTTPHGAPTNYTFSDNITTDPAFVSTTDFHLQAGSPCINAGIDVGLTTDYDGQAVSDPPEIGAYEY
;
A
#
# COMPACT_ATOMS: atom_id res chain seq x y z
N MET A 1 21.79 -3.12 -13.00
CA MET A 1 21.44 -3.79 -14.28
C MET A 1 21.00 -5.21 -13.95
N ASN A 2 19.79 -5.54 -14.28
CA ASN A 2 19.26 -6.88 -14.11
C ASN A 2 19.96 -7.88 -15.05
N LYS A 3 20.16 -9.12 -14.59
CA LYS A 3 20.77 -10.15 -15.41
C LYS A 3 19.82 -10.71 -16.47
N TYR A 4 18.51 -10.63 -16.18
CA TYR A 4 17.44 -11.26 -16.93
C TYR A 4 16.38 -10.25 -17.33
N LEU A 5 15.61 -10.55 -18.39
CA LEU A 5 14.32 -9.90 -18.65
C LEU A 5 13.31 -10.48 -17.66
N LYS A 6 12.50 -9.63 -17.04
CA LYS A 6 11.39 -10.03 -16.17
C LYS A 6 10.08 -9.81 -16.92
N PHE A 7 9.24 -10.82 -16.98
CA PHE A 7 7.85 -10.71 -17.46
C PHE A 7 6.94 -10.86 -16.26
N GLU A 8 6.00 -9.95 -16.14
CA GLU A 8 4.94 -9.96 -15.16
C GLU A 8 3.59 -9.82 -15.87
N TYR A 9 2.61 -10.67 -15.54
CA TYR A 9 1.32 -10.65 -16.21
C TYR A 9 0.17 -10.98 -15.26
N TRP A 10 -0.98 -10.34 -15.47
CA TRP A 10 -2.17 -10.51 -14.65
C TRP A 10 -3.43 -10.11 -15.43
N ASN A 11 -4.60 -10.48 -14.91
CA ASN A 11 -5.89 -10.03 -15.40
C ASN A 11 -6.54 -9.05 -14.43
N THR A 12 -7.27 -8.08 -14.94
CA THR A 12 -8.02 -7.10 -14.15
C THR A 12 -9.33 -7.66 -13.59
N CYS A 13 -9.86 -8.74 -14.19
CA CYS A 13 -11.10 -9.38 -13.76
C CYS A 13 -10.98 -10.91 -13.79
N ASP A 14 -11.85 -11.58 -13.02
CA ASP A 14 -11.94 -13.03 -13.02
C ASP A 14 -12.38 -13.56 -14.39
N LEU A 15 -11.55 -14.38 -15.01
CA LEU A 15 -11.95 -15.12 -16.20
C LEU A 15 -12.79 -16.32 -15.77
N GLY A 16 -14.10 -16.29 -16.07
CA GLY A 16 -15.13 -17.18 -15.56
C GLY A 16 -14.96 -18.69 -15.81
N ASN A 17 -13.87 -19.17 -16.40
CA ASN A 17 -13.55 -20.57 -16.60
C ASN A 17 -12.09 -20.94 -16.26
N ILE A 18 -11.29 -20.02 -15.75
CA ILE A 18 -9.94 -20.28 -15.29
C ILE A 18 -9.95 -19.90 -13.81
N TYR A 19 -9.61 -20.83 -12.93
CA TYR A 19 -9.58 -20.61 -11.47
C TYR A 19 -8.43 -19.68 -11.05
N TYR A 20 -8.40 -18.44 -11.58
CA TYR A 20 -7.53 -17.38 -11.13
C TYR A 20 -8.39 -16.27 -10.52
N GLN A 21 -8.12 -15.95 -9.28
CA GLN A 21 -8.66 -14.72 -8.70
C GLN A 21 -8.08 -13.53 -9.45
N GLY A 22 -8.93 -12.56 -9.82
CA GLY A 22 -8.49 -11.32 -10.45
C GLY A 22 -7.43 -10.64 -9.58
N GLY A 23 -6.40 -10.11 -10.23
CA GLY A 23 -5.28 -9.46 -9.54
C GLY A 23 -4.13 -10.37 -9.11
N GLN A 24 -4.18 -11.67 -9.39
CA GLN A 24 -3.02 -12.54 -9.17
C GLN A 24 -1.95 -12.28 -10.22
N HIS A 25 -0.74 -11.91 -9.78
CA HIS A 25 0.41 -11.66 -10.63
C HIS A 25 1.24 -12.93 -10.80
N PHE A 26 1.70 -13.17 -12.04
CA PHE A 26 2.61 -14.24 -12.38
C PHE A 26 3.90 -13.65 -12.92
N ILE A 27 5.03 -14.15 -12.45
CA ILE A 27 6.34 -13.62 -12.80
C ILE A 27 7.22 -14.74 -13.31
N PHE A 28 7.95 -14.48 -14.41
CA PHE A 28 9.06 -15.33 -14.83
C PHE A 28 10.21 -14.50 -15.40
N TYR A 29 11.39 -15.11 -15.46
CA TYR A 29 12.62 -14.46 -15.91
C TYR A 29 13.21 -15.21 -17.10
N LEU A 30 13.64 -14.46 -18.14
CA LEU A 30 14.30 -15.01 -19.31
C LEU A 30 15.72 -14.45 -19.48
N ASP A 31 16.69 -15.34 -19.73
CA ASP A 31 18.01 -14.94 -20.20
C ASP A 31 18.00 -14.77 -21.72
N ALA A 32 17.55 -13.65 -22.16
CA ALA A 32 17.42 -13.27 -23.55
C ALA A 32 17.63 -11.77 -23.73
N ASP A 33 17.74 -11.30 -24.96
CA ASP A 33 17.79 -9.91 -25.31
C ASP A 33 16.65 -9.57 -26.27
N VAL A 34 16.12 -8.37 -26.15
CA VAL A 34 15.12 -7.85 -27.09
C VAL A 34 15.86 -7.43 -28.36
N GLY A 35 15.43 -8.01 -29.50
CA GLY A 35 15.97 -7.66 -30.79
C GLY A 35 15.52 -6.28 -31.28
N GLU A 36 16.09 -5.83 -32.41
CA GLU A 36 15.64 -4.60 -33.06
C GLU A 36 14.18 -4.74 -33.55
N PRO A 37 13.39 -3.66 -33.52
CA PRO A 37 11.99 -3.70 -33.92
C PRO A 37 11.83 -4.01 -35.41
N ILE A 38 10.82 -4.80 -35.71
CA ILE A 38 10.35 -5.05 -37.07
C ILE A 38 9.21 -4.09 -37.32
N HIS A 39 9.25 -3.38 -38.43
CA HIS A 39 8.17 -2.50 -38.82
C HIS A 39 7.17 -3.29 -39.69
N GLU A 40 5.95 -3.42 -39.21
CA GLU A 40 4.84 -4.02 -39.94
C GLU A 40 3.84 -2.91 -40.37
N GLU A 41 3.46 -2.90 -41.62
CA GLU A 41 2.41 -2.03 -42.15
C GLU A 41 1.12 -2.83 -42.24
N VAL A 42 0.05 -2.29 -41.66
CA VAL A 42 -1.31 -2.80 -41.81
C VAL A 42 -2.09 -1.78 -42.63
N GLU A 43 -2.63 -2.22 -43.76
CA GLU A 43 -3.43 -1.42 -44.67
C GLU A 43 -4.85 -1.97 -44.76
N GLU A 44 -5.84 -1.15 -44.47
CA GLU A 44 -7.24 -1.49 -44.70
C GLU A 44 -7.85 -0.49 -45.70
N GLY A 45 -8.62 -0.98 -46.68
CA GLY A 45 -9.19 -0.14 -47.71
C GLY A 45 -10.30 -0.87 -48.49
N GLN A 46 -10.85 -0.18 -49.47
CA GLN A 46 -11.86 -0.72 -50.37
C GLN A 46 -11.41 -0.55 -51.82
N GLU A 47 -11.74 -1.51 -52.68
CA GLU A 47 -11.58 -1.35 -54.12
C GLU A 47 -12.64 -0.40 -54.65
N ASN A 48 -12.23 0.57 -55.48
CA ASN A 48 -13.14 1.44 -56.21
C ASN A 48 -13.76 0.69 -57.39
N GLY A 49 -14.73 1.35 -58.10
CA GLY A 49 -15.39 0.75 -59.25
C GLY A 49 -14.48 0.45 -60.43
N ASP A 50 -13.25 0.94 -60.41
CA ASP A 50 -12.24 0.75 -61.49
C ASP A 50 -11.21 -0.34 -61.11
N GLY A 51 -11.35 -0.93 -59.87
CA GLY A 51 -10.47 -2.00 -59.37
C GLY A 51 -9.21 -1.49 -58.64
N ASP A 52 -9.12 -0.20 -58.41
CA ASP A 52 -8.00 0.35 -57.59
C ASP A 52 -8.31 0.25 -56.12
N PHE A 53 -7.32 -0.23 -55.35
CA PHE A 53 -7.41 -0.28 -53.88
C PHE A 53 -7.23 1.11 -53.30
N ILE A 54 -8.26 1.63 -52.62
CA ILE A 54 -8.21 2.89 -51.91
C ILE A 54 -8.05 2.59 -50.42
N PRO A 55 -6.85 2.80 -49.81
CA PRO A 55 -6.66 2.59 -48.40
C PRO A 55 -7.44 3.61 -47.59
N THR A 56 -8.28 3.13 -46.69
CA THR A 56 -9.00 3.96 -45.71
C THR A 56 -8.26 4.06 -44.37
N TYR A 57 -7.30 3.18 -44.17
CA TYR A 57 -6.53 3.11 -42.93
C TYR A 57 -5.16 2.50 -43.22
N ARG A 58 -4.11 3.12 -42.67
CA ARG A 58 -2.76 2.58 -42.66
C ARG A 58 -2.20 2.74 -41.26
N ARG A 59 -1.68 1.67 -40.73
CA ARG A 59 -1.01 1.64 -39.42
C ARG A 59 0.37 1.02 -39.58
N GLN A 60 1.39 1.70 -39.10
CA GLN A 60 2.71 1.13 -38.95
C GLN A 60 2.92 0.77 -37.50
N MET A 61 3.19 -0.49 -37.22
CA MET A 61 3.46 -0.99 -35.89
C MET A 61 4.93 -1.39 -35.77
N LYS A 62 5.52 -1.10 -34.62
CA LYS A 62 6.83 -1.63 -34.26
C LYS A 62 6.62 -2.91 -33.48
N ARG A 63 7.01 -4.05 -34.06
CA ARG A 63 7.00 -5.36 -33.45
C ARG A 63 8.38 -5.72 -32.95
N TYR A 64 8.48 -6.12 -31.71
CA TYR A 64 9.73 -6.57 -31.09
C TYR A 64 9.79 -8.10 -31.06
N ARG A 65 11.00 -8.63 -31.14
CA ARG A 65 11.22 -10.07 -31.13
C ARG A 65 12.25 -10.44 -30.05
N ILE A 66 11.90 -11.45 -29.27
CA ILE A 66 12.82 -12.11 -28.33
C ILE A 66 12.96 -13.56 -28.79
N ARG A 67 14.19 -14.06 -28.88
CA ARG A 67 14.45 -15.47 -29.10
C ARG A 67 15.24 -16.03 -27.93
N THR A 68 14.71 -17.06 -27.28
CA THR A 68 15.38 -17.74 -26.17
C THR A 68 16.40 -18.78 -26.70
N GLY A 69 17.35 -19.17 -25.84
CA GLY A 69 18.00 -20.45 -26.00
C GLY A 69 17.04 -21.60 -25.65
N LEU A 70 17.57 -22.80 -25.50
CA LEU A 70 16.78 -23.93 -25.00
C LEU A 70 16.35 -23.68 -23.56
N ILE A 71 15.04 -23.70 -23.34
CA ILE A 71 14.43 -23.51 -22.02
C ILE A 71 13.53 -24.71 -21.68
N PRO A 72 13.34 -25.04 -20.39
CA PRO A 72 12.51 -26.15 -19.96
C PRO A 72 11.02 -25.94 -20.24
N ASP A 73 10.26 -27.02 -20.34
CA ASP A 73 8.84 -27.05 -20.67
C ASP A 73 7.96 -26.18 -19.73
N PHE A 74 8.22 -26.22 -18.44
CA PHE A 74 7.45 -25.41 -17.47
C PHE A 74 7.55 -23.89 -17.75
N LEU A 75 8.70 -23.42 -18.24
CA LEU A 75 8.90 -22.02 -18.61
C LEU A 75 8.23 -21.69 -19.94
N ILE A 76 8.21 -22.64 -20.87
CA ILE A 76 7.43 -22.52 -22.12
C ILE A 76 5.93 -22.42 -21.81
N ASP A 77 5.44 -23.24 -20.87
CA ASP A 77 4.06 -23.18 -20.42
C ASP A 77 3.72 -21.82 -19.78
N ALA A 78 4.60 -21.25 -18.99
CA ALA A 78 4.42 -19.92 -18.41
C ALA A 78 4.30 -18.84 -19.49
N ILE A 79 5.17 -18.89 -20.52
CA ILE A 79 5.15 -17.98 -21.66
C ILE A 79 3.83 -18.14 -22.46
N GLN A 80 3.37 -19.35 -22.69
CA GLN A 80 2.13 -19.59 -23.41
C GLN A 80 0.90 -19.09 -22.63
N ARG A 81 0.91 -19.25 -21.30
CA ARG A 81 -0.18 -18.72 -20.43
C ARG A 81 -0.22 -17.19 -20.42
N MET A 82 0.92 -16.53 -20.50
CA MET A 82 0.99 -15.07 -20.54
C MET A 82 0.07 -14.47 -21.61
N LYS A 83 -0.04 -15.10 -22.78
CA LYS A 83 -0.93 -14.67 -23.88
C LYS A 83 -2.43 -14.61 -23.53
N LEU A 84 -2.84 -15.24 -22.43
CA LEU A 84 -4.24 -15.25 -21.98
C LEU A 84 -4.57 -14.09 -21.04
N HIS A 85 -3.60 -13.23 -20.78
CA HIS A 85 -3.74 -12.15 -19.80
C HIS A 85 -3.82 -10.80 -20.50
N ASP A 86 -4.62 -9.89 -19.93
CA ASP A 86 -4.90 -8.56 -20.48
C ASP A 86 -3.85 -7.52 -20.06
N ASN A 87 -3.03 -7.81 -19.06
CA ASN A 87 -1.92 -6.96 -18.65
C ASN A 87 -0.62 -7.76 -18.66
N ILE A 88 0.36 -7.28 -19.39
CA ILE A 88 1.67 -7.91 -19.50
C ILE A 88 2.74 -6.82 -19.45
N GLU A 89 3.60 -6.85 -18.43
CA GLU A 89 4.73 -5.95 -18.27
C GLU A 89 6.06 -6.66 -18.56
N LEU A 90 6.91 -5.99 -19.30
CA LEU A 90 8.29 -6.38 -19.56
C LEU A 90 9.26 -5.44 -18.84
N THR A 91 10.01 -5.96 -17.89
CA THR A 91 11.15 -5.23 -17.32
C THR A 91 12.42 -5.59 -18.07
N PHE A 92 13.05 -4.61 -18.68
CA PHE A 92 14.32 -4.75 -19.38
C PHE A 92 15.51 -4.98 -18.43
N LYS A 93 16.61 -5.47 -18.97
CA LYS A 93 17.87 -5.57 -18.21
C LYS A 93 18.39 -4.23 -17.72
N SER A 94 17.99 -3.12 -18.34
CA SER A 94 18.24 -1.73 -17.90
C SER A 94 17.50 -1.37 -16.61
N GLY A 95 16.40 -2.04 -16.32
CA GLY A 95 15.45 -1.72 -15.25
C GLY A 95 14.21 -0.95 -15.74
N GLU A 96 14.16 -0.57 -17.01
CA GLU A 96 13.00 0.05 -17.66
C GLU A 96 11.85 -0.94 -17.74
N ILE A 97 10.62 -0.48 -17.53
CA ILE A 97 9.40 -1.29 -17.52
C ILE A 97 8.47 -0.77 -18.63
N GLU A 98 8.02 -1.66 -19.49
CA GLU A 98 7.11 -1.35 -20.58
C GLU A 98 5.90 -2.30 -20.59
N GLN A 99 4.73 -1.78 -20.89
CA GLN A 99 3.56 -2.60 -21.22
C GLN A 99 3.71 -3.17 -22.61
N ILE A 100 3.46 -4.48 -22.76
CA ILE A 100 3.52 -5.15 -24.05
C ILE A 100 2.15 -5.70 -24.44
N TYR A 101 1.88 -5.70 -25.73
CA TYR A 101 0.59 -6.06 -26.32
C TYR A 101 0.77 -7.06 -27.44
N ASN A 102 -0.32 -7.72 -27.86
CA ASN A 102 -0.35 -8.61 -29.01
C ASN A 102 0.77 -9.65 -29.00
N VAL A 103 1.01 -10.23 -27.82
CA VAL A 103 2.09 -11.22 -27.63
C VAL A 103 1.77 -12.48 -28.41
N ASP A 104 2.66 -12.85 -29.32
CA ASP A 104 2.64 -14.14 -29.99
C ASP A 104 3.88 -14.95 -29.68
N CYS A 105 3.75 -16.28 -29.72
CA CYS A 105 4.84 -17.15 -29.34
C CYS A 105 4.88 -18.41 -30.25
N GLU A 106 6.02 -18.62 -30.85
CA GLU A 106 6.34 -19.83 -31.63
C GLU A 106 7.32 -20.67 -30.82
N VAL A 107 7.09 -22.01 -30.77
CA VAL A 107 7.90 -22.92 -29.99
C VAL A 107 8.49 -24.00 -30.91
N GLU A 108 9.80 -24.10 -30.95
CA GLU A 108 10.53 -25.19 -31.58
C GLU A 108 10.94 -26.21 -30.50
N TRP A 109 10.23 -27.36 -30.46
CA TRP A 109 10.43 -28.37 -29.42
C TRP A 109 11.61 -29.30 -29.72
N GLN A 110 12.38 -29.59 -28.67
CA GLN A 110 13.44 -30.61 -28.68
C GLN A 110 13.27 -31.54 -27.47
N PHE A 111 13.45 -32.81 -27.69
CA PHE A 111 13.42 -33.80 -26.63
C PHE A 111 14.81 -34.33 -26.35
N GLU A 112 15.37 -34.02 -25.20
CA GLU A 112 16.68 -34.53 -24.78
C GLU A 112 16.56 -35.33 -23.47
N LYS A 113 17.04 -36.59 -23.59
CA LYS A 113 17.25 -37.54 -22.50
C LYS A 113 16.11 -37.87 -21.55
N TYR A 114 15.21 -37.09 -21.21
CA TYR A 114 14.10 -37.31 -20.26
C TYR A 114 13.29 -36.02 -20.00
N ALA A 115 13.58 -34.94 -20.70
CA ALA A 115 12.87 -33.70 -20.52
C ALA A 115 12.54 -33.02 -21.87
N TRP A 116 11.37 -32.46 -21.97
CA TRP A 116 11.00 -31.56 -23.05
C TRP A 116 11.67 -30.22 -22.83
N GLN A 117 12.32 -29.72 -23.88
CA GLN A 117 12.89 -28.39 -23.94
C GLN A 117 12.53 -27.77 -25.28
N GLY A 118 12.55 -26.47 -25.38
CA GLY A 118 12.29 -25.78 -26.63
C GLY A 118 12.95 -24.41 -26.71
N THR A 119 13.12 -23.95 -27.94
CA THR A 119 13.44 -22.57 -28.23
C THR A 119 12.14 -21.82 -28.46
N VAL A 120 11.95 -20.67 -27.81
CA VAL A 120 10.76 -19.84 -27.95
C VAL A 120 11.14 -18.56 -28.68
N THR A 121 10.36 -18.23 -29.70
CA THR A 121 10.37 -16.90 -30.33
C THR A 121 9.12 -16.17 -29.88
N LEU A 122 9.29 -15.09 -29.14
CA LEU A 122 8.23 -14.16 -28.72
C LEU A 122 8.22 -12.97 -29.67
N THR A 123 7.05 -12.57 -30.11
CA THR A 123 6.81 -11.30 -30.81
C THR A 123 5.72 -10.52 -30.10
N PHE A 124 5.91 -9.23 -29.93
CA PHE A 124 4.98 -8.35 -29.23
C PHE A 124 5.10 -6.91 -29.71
N ASP A 125 4.07 -6.13 -29.45
CA ASP A 125 4.02 -4.69 -29.71
C ASP A 125 4.29 -3.96 -28.38
N MET A 126 5.02 -2.86 -28.44
CA MET A 126 5.07 -1.82 -27.41
C MET A 126 4.34 -0.59 -27.93
N ASP A 127 3.92 0.31 -27.04
CA ASP A 127 2.94 1.37 -27.33
C ASP A 127 3.40 2.47 -28.30
N GLU A 128 4.25 2.14 -29.26
CA GLU A 128 4.69 3.04 -30.33
C GLU A 128 4.02 2.68 -31.68
N SER A 129 2.73 3.00 -31.86
CA SER A 129 2.08 2.83 -33.15
C SER A 129 1.86 4.17 -33.87
N ILE A 130 2.28 4.24 -35.13
CA ILE A 130 1.97 5.38 -36.02
C ILE A 130 0.74 5.01 -36.84
N THR A 131 -0.34 5.77 -36.68
CA THR A 131 -1.58 5.58 -37.44
C THR A 131 -1.76 6.73 -38.44
N VAL A 132 -1.95 6.41 -39.72
CA VAL A 132 -2.26 7.40 -40.77
C VAL A 132 -3.64 7.09 -41.33
N GLY A 133 -4.62 7.96 -41.06
CA GLY A 133 -5.95 7.89 -41.69
C GLY A 133 -5.93 8.53 -43.07
N ALA A 134 -6.57 7.90 -44.06
CA ALA A 134 -6.66 8.45 -45.42
C ALA A 134 -7.73 9.55 -45.49
N CYS A 135 -7.31 10.77 -45.62
CA CYS A 135 -8.12 11.86 -46.21
C CYS A 135 -7.25 12.79 -47.04
N CYS A 136 -7.46 12.70 -48.33
CA CYS A 136 -7.29 13.77 -49.35
C CYS A 136 -6.07 14.70 -49.29
N ASP A 137 -5.18 14.52 -50.25
CA ASP A 137 -4.31 15.52 -50.92
C ASP A 137 -3.31 16.37 -50.14
N ASN A 138 -3.02 16.09 -48.89
CA ASN A 138 -1.78 16.56 -48.27
C ASN A 138 -1.32 15.52 -47.28
N LEU A 139 -0.16 14.95 -47.53
CA LEU A 139 0.57 14.13 -46.53
C LEU A 139 1.03 15.05 -45.43
N ILE A 140 0.14 15.38 -44.51
CA ILE A 140 0.56 15.86 -43.20
C ILE A 140 1.08 14.60 -42.54
N ILE A 141 2.40 14.47 -42.41
CA ILE A 141 2.98 13.61 -41.39
C ILE A 141 2.43 14.19 -40.10
N ALA A 142 1.29 13.63 -39.66
CA ALA A 142 0.83 13.92 -38.33
C ALA A 142 2.00 13.52 -37.41
N ASN A 143 2.51 14.51 -36.73
CA ASN A 143 3.51 14.27 -35.68
C ASN A 143 2.98 13.10 -34.85
N PRO A 144 3.79 12.03 -34.56
CA PRO A 144 3.32 10.84 -33.86
C PRO A 144 3.03 11.10 -32.37
N ASP A 145 2.77 12.33 -32.00
CA ASP A 145 2.33 12.69 -30.68
C ASP A 145 0.80 12.49 -30.63
N PRO A 146 0.31 11.43 -29.95
CA PRO A 146 -1.12 11.19 -29.83
C PRO A 146 -1.85 12.31 -29.05
N ASP A 147 -1.08 13.18 -28.40
CA ASP A 147 -1.58 14.26 -27.56
C ASP A 147 -1.31 15.62 -28.22
N PRO A 148 -2.29 16.24 -28.85
CA PRO A 148 -2.08 17.46 -29.64
C PRO A 148 -1.84 18.73 -28.83
N TYR A 149 -2.01 18.68 -27.50
CA TYR A 149 -2.09 19.87 -26.66
C TYR A 149 -0.87 20.07 -25.76
N TRP A 150 -0.25 21.25 -25.92
CA TRP A 150 1.00 21.60 -25.26
C TRP A 150 0.96 22.93 -24.53
N VAL A 151 1.58 22.95 -23.37
CA VAL A 151 1.90 24.15 -22.58
C VAL A 151 3.42 24.30 -22.50
N ALA A 152 3.92 25.52 -22.70
CA ALA A 152 5.35 25.81 -22.61
C ALA A 152 5.59 27.21 -22.04
N THR A 153 6.74 27.40 -21.38
CA THR A 153 7.12 28.72 -20.81
C THR A 153 7.35 29.82 -21.85
N ASP A 154 7.59 29.43 -23.09
CA ASP A 154 7.70 30.31 -24.27
C ASP A 154 6.44 30.36 -25.14
N GLY A 155 5.34 29.77 -24.66
CA GLY A 155 4.03 29.75 -25.32
C GLY A 155 3.25 31.07 -25.18
N SER A 156 2.05 31.10 -25.72
CA SER A 156 1.15 32.26 -25.69
C SER A 156 -0.31 31.86 -25.51
N ASP A 157 -1.00 32.44 -24.57
CA ASP A 157 -2.44 32.24 -24.36
C ASP A 157 -3.29 33.10 -25.35
N GLU A 158 -2.67 34.08 -25.98
CA GLU A 158 -3.37 34.94 -26.98
C GLU A 158 -3.24 34.42 -28.40
N THR A 159 -2.09 33.87 -28.79
CA THR A 159 -1.77 33.46 -30.16
C THR A 159 -1.40 32.00 -30.31
N GLY A 160 -1.19 31.28 -29.21
CA GLY A 160 -0.90 29.84 -29.19
C GLY A 160 -2.10 29.03 -29.66
N THR A 161 -1.83 27.96 -30.39
CA THR A 161 -2.85 27.01 -30.89
C THR A 161 -2.92 25.75 -30.03
N GLY A 162 -1.98 25.57 -29.09
CA GLY A 162 -1.82 24.37 -28.30
C GLY A 162 -0.97 23.30 -28.99
N GLU A 163 -0.57 23.45 -30.23
CA GLU A 163 0.33 22.52 -30.91
C GLU A 163 1.74 22.58 -30.33
N TYR A 164 2.52 21.52 -30.49
CA TYR A 164 3.89 21.45 -30.02
C TYR A 164 4.75 22.64 -30.45
N SER A 165 4.57 23.08 -31.71
CA SER A 165 5.33 24.21 -32.27
C SER A 165 4.80 25.60 -31.88
N ASN A 166 3.55 25.66 -31.39
CA ASN A 166 2.87 26.91 -31.01
C ASN A 166 2.04 26.68 -29.72
N PRO A 167 2.69 26.34 -28.56
CA PRO A 167 2.01 25.95 -27.34
C PRO A 167 1.31 27.13 -26.67
N TRP A 168 0.40 26.80 -25.76
CA TRP A 168 -0.13 27.77 -24.79
C TRP A 168 0.90 28.10 -23.71
N LEU A 169 0.71 29.24 -23.05
CA LEU A 169 1.62 29.69 -22.00
C LEU A 169 1.26 29.08 -20.64
N THR A 170 -0.04 28.98 -20.34
CA THR A 170 -0.49 28.60 -18.99
C THR A 170 -1.37 27.35 -19.00
N LEU A 171 -1.21 26.52 -17.97
CA LEU A 171 -2.08 25.37 -17.74
C LEU A 171 -3.54 25.84 -17.50
N GLY A 172 -3.71 26.96 -16.78
CA GLY A 172 -5.03 27.54 -16.52
C GLY A 172 -5.79 27.90 -17.79
N TYR A 173 -5.12 28.37 -18.84
CA TYR A 173 -5.72 28.59 -20.14
C TYR A 173 -5.97 27.27 -20.89
N ALA A 174 -4.99 26.38 -20.93
CA ALA A 174 -5.08 25.11 -21.64
C ALA A 174 -6.30 24.28 -21.21
N VAL A 175 -6.61 24.19 -19.91
CA VAL A 175 -7.77 23.44 -19.40
C VAL A 175 -9.12 24.05 -19.82
N THR A 176 -9.15 25.30 -20.27
CA THR A 176 -10.37 25.91 -20.84
C THR A 176 -10.55 25.56 -22.31
N GLN A 177 -9.48 25.15 -22.99
CA GLN A 177 -9.49 24.79 -24.41
C GLN A 177 -9.69 23.30 -24.62
N VAL A 178 -9.09 22.48 -23.76
CA VAL A 178 -9.12 21.00 -23.84
C VAL A 178 -10.19 20.48 -22.89
N THR A 179 -11.33 20.06 -23.46
CA THR A 179 -12.50 19.62 -22.67
C THR A 179 -13.04 18.26 -23.07
N THR A 180 -12.48 17.64 -24.10
CA THR A 180 -12.92 16.33 -24.60
C THR A 180 -12.32 15.22 -23.74
N PRO A 181 -13.11 14.32 -23.18
CA PRO A 181 -12.60 13.18 -22.45
C PRO A 181 -11.67 12.29 -23.30
N GLY A 182 -10.58 11.83 -22.70
CA GLY A 182 -9.53 11.04 -23.36
C GLY A 182 -8.35 11.87 -23.87
N GLU A 183 -8.45 13.20 -23.86
CA GLU A 183 -7.35 14.06 -24.26
C GLU A 183 -6.35 14.33 -23.13
N THR A 184 -5.10 14.60 -23.51
CA THR A 184 -4.00 14.93 -22.58
C THR A 184 -3.42 16.31 -22.89
N ILE A 185 -3.17 17.09 -21.85
CA ILE A 185 -2.41 18.33 -21.91
C ILE A 185 -0.97 18.02 -21.49
N ASN A 186 -0.04 18.13 -22.44
CA ASN A 186 1.38 17.96 -22.19
C ASN A 186 2.02 19.27 -21.74
N ILE A 187 2.89 19.20 -20.75
CA ILE A 187 3.61 20.37 -20.24
C ILE A 187 5.09 20.19 -20.50
N LYS A 188 5.68 21.02 -21.32
CA LYS A 188 7.13 20.98 -21.60
C LYS A 188 7.95 21.24 -20.32
N ALA A 189 9.22 20.87 -20.38
CA ALA A 189 10.17 21.20 -19.31
C ALA A 189 10.19 22.71 -19.04
N GLY A 190 10.12 23.08 -17.75
CA GLY A 190 10.09 24.48 -17.33
C GLY A 190 9.44 24.64 -15.95
N THR A 191 9.48 25.86 -15.43
CA THR A 191 8.80 26.24 -14.18
C THR A 191 7.59 27.11 -14.49
N TYR A 192 6.43 26.70 -14.05
CA TYR A 192 5.12 27.34 -14.29
C TYR A 192 4.51 27.79 -12.98
N ASN A 193 3.99 29.01 -12.93
CA ASN A 193 3.33 29.51 -11.73
C ASN A 193 1.83 29.30 -11.79
N LEU A 194 1.28 28.54 -10.83
CA LEU A 194 -0.15 28.39 -10.62
C LEU A 194 -0.61 29.43 -9.61
N ASN A 195 -1.13 30.56 -10.11
CA ASN A 195 -1.61 31.68 -9.29
C ASN A 195 -3.10 31.57 -8.92
N THR A 196 -3.79 30.62 -9.49
CA THR A 196 -5.21 30.32 -9.26
C THR A 196 -5.39 28.81 -9.21
N GLU A 197 -6.48 28.36 -8.62
CA GLU A 197 -6.91 26.97 -8.72
C GLU A 197 -7.12 26.57 -10.19
N VAL A 198 -6.56 25.43 -10.59
CA VAL A 198 -6.71 24.89 -11.94
C VAL A 198 -7.66 23.70 -11.91
N SER A 199 -8.87 23.92 -12.46
CA SER A 199 -9.90 22.88 -12.51
C SER A 199 -9.79 22.08 -13.81
N ILE A 200 -9.48 20.78 -13.68
CA ILE A 200 -9.30 19.88 -14.82
C ILE A 200 -10.65 19.30 -15.27
N PRO A 201 -11.01 19.36 -16.54
CA PRO A 201 -12.23 18.73 -17.07
C PRO A 201 -12.24 17.21 -16.86
N VAL A 202 -13.44 16.62 -16.85
CA VAL A 202 -13.61 15.17 -16.73
C VAL A 202 -12.97 14.47 -17.93
N GLY A 203 -12.13 13.46 -17.66
CA GLY A 203 -11.49 12.67 -18.71
C GLY A 203 -10.26 13.32 -19.36
N VAL A 204 -9.85 14.53 -18.94
CA VAL A 204 -8.65 15.19 -19.45
C VAL A 204 -7.48 14.89 -18.50
N SER A 205 -6.38 14.42 -19.08
CA SER A 205 -5.15 14.11 -18.36
C SER A 205 -4.12 15.23 -18.43
N ILE A 206 -3.20 15.27 -17.46
CA ILE A 206 -2.07 16.19 -17.43
C ILE A 206 -0.78 15.38 -17.38
N LYS A 207 0.16 15.68 -18.27
CA LYS A 207 1.45 15.03 -18.34
C LYS A 207 2.60 16.04 -18.47
N GLY A 208 3.52 16.04 -17.53
CA GLY A 208 4.78 16.79 -17.61
C GLY A 208 5.83 16.06 -18.45
N ALA A 209 6.94 16.73 -18.72
CA ALA A 209 8.09 16.15 -19.40
C ALA A 209 9.00 15.34 -18.46
N GLY A 210 8.73 15.36 -17.17
CA GLY A 210 9.45 14.65 -16.12
C GLY A 210 9.32 15.37 -14.78
N GLU A 211 9.40 14.63 -13.69
CA GLU A 211 9.21 15.16 -12.32
C GLU A 211 10.28 16.19 -11.93
N ASP A 212 11.52 16.04 -12.41
CA ASP A 212 12.61 16.98 -12.10
C ASP A 212 12.68 18.19 -13.05
N VAL A 213 11.95 18.18 -14.13
CA VAL A 213 12.08 19.18 -15.20
C VAL A 213 10.80 19.95 -15.50
N THR A 214 9.63 19.44 -15.14
CA THR A 214 8.35 20.16 -15.22
C THR A 214 7.89 20.51 -13.82
N ILE A 215 8.02 21.77 -13.43
CA ILE A 215 7.74 22.23 -12.06
C ILE A 215 6.53 23.18 -12.10
N LEU A 216 5.46 22.77 -11.43
CA LEU A 216 4.29 23.62 -11.18
C LEU A 216 4.46 24.27 -9.81
N ASN A 217 4.90 25.52 -9.78
CA ASN A 217 5.07 26.32 -8.57
C ASN A 217 3.72 26.92 -8.16
N CYS A 218 3.14 26.39 -7.10
CA CYS A 218 1.81 26.76 -6.65
C CYS A 218 1.84 27.96 -5.72
N THR A 219 1.60 29.14 -6.26
CA THR A 219 1.50 30.38 -5.51
C THR A 219 0.07 30.73 -5.10
N TYR A 220 -0.91 29.99 -5.60
CA TYR A 220 -2.31 30.10 -5.17
C TYR A 220 -2.44 29.78 -3.68
N ARG A 221 -3.10 30.69 -2.99
CA ARG A 221 -3.45 30.54 -1.58
C ARG A 221 -4.90 30.93 -1.42
N MET A 222 -5.67 30.07 -0.77
CA MET A 222 -7.08 30.35 -0.50
C MET A 222 -7.19 31.44 0.59
N PRO A 223 -7.98 32.49 0.39
CA PRO A 223 -8.19 33.49 1.44
C PRO A 223 -9.10 32.95 2.55
N GLY A 224 -8.55 32.88 3.77
CA GLY A 224 -9.27 33.04 5.07
C GLY A 224 -10.03 31.86 5.55
N ASP A 225 -10.62 31.12 5.85
CA ASP A 225 -11.37 30.26 6.74
C ASP A 225 -11.08 28.75 6.50
N PHE A 226 -10.46 28.12 7.46
CA PHE A 226 -10.12 26.69 7.46
C PHE A 226 -11.34 25.77 7.26
N SER A 227 -12.56 26.25 7.56
CA SER A 227 -13.79 25.48 7.36
C SER A 227 -14.07 25.12 5.89
N ASN A 228 -13.44 25.79 4.93
CA ASN A 228 -13.59 25.57 3.51
C ASN A 228 -12.36 24.93 2.82
N GLY A 229 -11.27 24.65 3.56
CA GLY A 229 -10.03 24.07 3.01
C GLY A 229 -10.21 22.71 2.34
N PHE A 230 -11.21 21.95 2.75
CA PHE A 230 -11.54 20.64 2.19
C PHE A 230 -11.99 20.63 0.73
N ILE A 231 -12.31 21.77 0.15
CA ILE A 231 -12.88 21.84 -1.20
C ILE A 231 -12.00 22.54 -2.23
N HIS A 232 -10.77 22.91 -1.87
CA HIS A 232 -9.84 23.63 -2.72
C HIS A 232 -8.51 22.87 -2.90
N GLY A 233 -7.94 22.99 -4.08
CA GLY A 233 -6.63 22.43 -4.43
C GLY A 233 -5.91 23.31 -5.45
N ALA A 234 -4.59 23.24 -5.52
CA ALA A 234 -3.85 23.86 -6.62
C ALA A 234 -4.29 23.26 -7.94
N ILE A 235 -4.50 21.94 -7.96
CA ILE A 235 -5.18 21.22 -9.04
C ILE A 235 -6.46 20.59 -8.48
N LEU A 236 -7.59 20.86 -9.15
CA LEU A 236 -8.91 20.41 -8.78
C LEU A 236 -9.50 19.47 -9.86
N LEU A 237 -9.78 18.24 -9.48
CA LEU A 237 -10.52 17.26 -10.28
C LEU A 237 -11.91 17.08 -9.66
N HIS A 238 -12.83 17.99 -9.99
CA HIS A 238 -14.15 18.02 -9.37
C HIS A 238 -15.25 17.60 -10.34
N SER A 239 -16.19 16.81 -9.83
CA SER A 239 -17.46 16.48 -10.48
C SER A 239 -18.63 16.84 -9.58
N SER A 240 -19.75 17.27 -10.17
CA SER A 240 -20.97 17.62 -9.44
C SER A 240 -21.72 16.41 -8.89
N THR A 241 -21.43 15.22 -9.43
CA THR A 241 -22.07 13.96 -9.07
C THR A 241 -21.01 13.00 -8.53
N ALA A 242 -21.26 12.42 -7.37
CA ALA A 242 -20.38 11.43 -6.77
C ALA A 242 -20.31 10.18 -7.66
N GLY A 243 -19.11 9.58 -7.74
CA GLY A 243 -18.87 8.38 -8.56
C GLY A 243 -18.75 8.63 -10.05
N THR A 244 -18.60 9.89 -10.48
CA THR A 244 -18.33 10.20 -11.91
C THR A 244 -17.00 9.58 -12.33
N ASP A 245 -16.99 8.83 -13.43
CA ASP A 245 -15.76 8.29 -13.99
C ASP A 245 -14.89 9.42 -14.56
N GLY A 246 -13.70 9.58 -13.98
CA GLY A 246 -12.69 10.52 -14.46
C GLY A 246 -11.93 9.94 -15.63
N ASN A 247 -11.45 8.69 -15.48
CA ASN A 247 -10.60 8.01 -16.47
C ASN A 247 -9.47 8.92 -16.96
N GLN A 248 -8.71 9.49 -16.01
CA GLN A 248 -7.70 10.52 -16.25
C GLN A 248 -6.52 10.41 -15.32
N SER A 249 -5.40 10.99 -15.72
CA SER A 249 -4.17 10.95 -14.93
C SER A 249 -3.52 12.33 -14.77
N ILE A 250 -2.69 12.43 -13.71
CA ILE A 250 -1.71 13.49 -13.51
C ILE A 250 -0.36 12.81 -13.34
N SER A 251 0.62 13.17 -14.16
CA SER A 251 1.89 12.46 -14.15
C SER A 251 3.10 13.28 -14.63
N HIS A 252 4.30 12.78 -14.29
CA HIS A 252 5.60 13.24 -14.78
C HIS A 252 5.87 14.71 -14.51
N LEU A 253 5.55 15.21 -13.31
CA LEU A 253 5.73 16.61 -12.93
C LEU A 253 5.97 16.78 -11.43
N THR A 254 6.50 17.93 -11.06
CA THR A 254 6.59 18.39 -9.66
C THR A 254 5.50 19.41 -9.38
N LEU A 255 4.75 19.18 -8.27
CA LEU A 255 3.91 20.19 -7.64
C LEU A 255 4.65 20.70 -6.40
N ASP A 256 5.01 22.00 -6.41
CA ASP A 256 5.73 22.66 -5.32
C ASP A 256 4.85 23.74 -4.69
N GLY A 257 4.44 23.52 -3.44
CA GLY A 257 3.61 24.47 -2.68
C GLY A 257 4.39 25.68 -2.16
N GLY A 258 5.72 25.67 -2.24
CA GLY A 258 6.58 26.79 -1.88
C GLY A 258 6.44 27.20 -0.42
N PHE A 259 6.44 26.25 0.49
CA PHE A 259 6.20 26.45 1.91
C PHE A 259 7.02 27.58 2.53
N GLY A 260 6.36 28.50 3.19
CA GLY A 260 7.00 29.64 3.85
C GLY A 260 6.04 30.57 4.53
N GLY A 261 5.36 30.09 5.57
CA GLY A 261 4.75 30.94 6.59
C GLY A 261 3.54 31.76 6.18
N ALA A 262 2.50 31.59 6.95
CA ALA A 262 1.26 32.33 7.09
C ALA A 262 0.04 31.80 6.31
N SER A 263 -0.69 30.94 7.00
CA SER A 263 -2.17 30.96 7.09
C SER A 263 -2.98 30.83 5.81
N VAL A 264 -2.62 29.96 4.88
CA VAL A 264 -3.57 29.58 3.82
C VAL A 264 -3.36 28.12 3.39
N SER A 265 -4.32 27.31 3.69
CA SER A 265 -4.29 25.86 3.47
C SER A 265 -4.83 25.50 2.09
N THR A 266 -4.01 24.85 1.30
CA THR A 266 -4.39 24.37 -0.02
C THR A 266 -3.88 22.94 -0.18
N ASN A 267 -4.73 22.02 -0.64
CA ASN A 267 -4.28 20.72 -1.10
C ASN A 267 -3.45 20.88 -2.38
N ALA A 268 -2.48 20.05 -2.63
CA ALA A 268 -1.80 20.05 -3.93
C ALA A 268 -2.77 19.55 -5.01
N ILE A 269 -3.37 18.39 -4.80
CA ILE A 269 -4.37 17.80 -5.69
C ILE A 269 -5.61 17.45 -4.88
N LEU A 270 -6.77 18.01 -5.27
CA LEU A 270 -8.06 17.59 -4.75
C LEU A 270 -8.84 16.81 -5.81
N VAL A 271 -9.14 15.56 -5.52
CA VAL A 271 -10.03 14.72 -6.31
C VAL A 271 -11.38 14.64 -5.61
N ARG A 272 -12.40 15.30 -6.16
CA ARG A 272 -13.71 15.34 -5.53
C ARG A 272 -14.78 14.68 -6.40
N TYR A 273 -15.41 13.63 -5.86
CA TYR A 273 -16.50 12.87 -6.50
C TYR A 273 -16.14 12.21 -7.84
N ARG A 274 -14.85 12.00 -8.12
CA ARG A 274 -14.36 11.49 -9.39
C ARG A 274 -13.62 10.18 -9.20
N SER A 275 -14.11 9.11 -9.83
CA SER A 275 -13.52 7.77 -9.87
C SER A 275 -12.45 7.63 -10.95
N ASN A 276 -11.66 6.55 -10.90
CA ASN A 276 -10.67 6.21 -11.92
C ASN A 276 -9.68 7.35 -12.20
N VAL A 277 -9.16 7.99 -11.15
CA VAL A 277 -8.12 9.01 -11.23
C VAL A 277 -6.79 8.39 -10.84
N ILE A 278 -5.78 8.57 -11.67
CA ILE A 278 -4.43 8.02 -11.47
C ILE A 278 -3.45 9.17 -11.30
N ILE A 279 -2.68 9.15 -10.21
CA ILE A 279 -1.61 10.11 -9.95
C ILE A 279 -0.32 9.32 -9.84
N HIS A 280 0.64 9.58 -10.73
CA HIS A 280 1.84 8.75 -10.79
C HIS A 280 3.06 9.52 -11.32
N ASP A 281 4.24 9.02 -10.97
CA ASP A 281 5.53 9.60 -11.41
C ASP A 281 5.58 11.12 -11.13
N CYS A 282 5.22 11.52 -9.90
CA CYS A 282 5.15 12.91 -9.47
C CYS A 282 5.95 13.17 -8.19
N ILE A 283 6.53 14.36 -8.10
CA ILE A 283 6.98 14.92 -6.82
C ILE A 283 5.94 15.92 -6.34
N ILE A 284 5.40 15.72 -5.13
CA ILE A 284 4.43 16.61 -4.49
C ILE A 284 5.01 17.07 -3.15
N LYS A 285 5.23 18.36 -3.01
CA LYS A 285 5.92 18.84 -1.82
C LYS A 285 5.50 20.22 -1.35
N ASP A 286 5.75 20.46 -0.06
CA ASP A 286 5.68 21.79 0.58
C ASP A 286 4.30 22.44 0.51
N PHE A 287 3.23 21.64 0.67
CA PHE A 287 1.85 22.13 0.80
C PHE A 287 1.41 22.24 2.26
N ASP A 288 0.61 23.26 2.57
CA ASP A 288 0.12 23.52 3.94
C ASP A 288 -1.00 22.59 4.39
N TRP A 289 -1.63 21.88 3.42
CA TRP A 289 -2.67 20.89 3.66
C TRP A 289 -2.24 19.53 3.09
N ASN A 290 -3.16 18.74 2.59
CA ASN A 290 -2.79 17.42 2.04
C ASN A 290 -2.00 17.54 0.72
N GLY A 291 -1.13 16.60 0.44
CA GLY A 291 -0.55 16.41 -0.87
C GLY A 291 -1.63 15.98 -1.86
N ILE A 292 -2.34 14.92 -1.55
CA ILE A 292 -3.47 14.41 -2.36
C ILE A 292 -4.67 14.18 -1.44
N PHE A 293 -5.83 14.72 -1.83
CA PHE A 293 -7.06 14.48 -1.11
C PHE A 293 -8.15 13.89 -2.01
N PHE A 294 -8.58 12.67 -1.68
CA PHE A 294 -9.70 11.99 -2.31
C PHE A 294 -10.99 12.24 -1.52
N TYR A 295 -11.81 13.16 -1.99
CA TYR A 295 -13.03 13.56 -1.30
C TYR A 295 -14.27 12.95 -1.95
N GLY A 296 -14.65 11.78 -1.47
CA GLY A 296 -15.88 11.08 -1.85
C GLY A 296 -17.12 11.58 -1.12
N LEU A 297 -18.24 10.90 -1.31
CA LEU A 297 -19.48 11.22 -0.62
C LEU A 297 -19.35 10.88 0.87
N GLN A 298 -19.69 11.84 1.72
CA GLN A 298 -19.74 11.67 3.16
C GLN A 298 -21.20 11.77 3.63
N VAL A 299 -21.65 10.82 4.41
CA VAL A 299 -23.02 10.79 4.96
C VAL A 299 -22.94 10.37 6.43
N ASN A 300 -22.79 11.34 7.33
CA ASN A 300 -22.91 11.15 8.80
C ASN A 300 -22.18 9.89 9.32
N ASP A 301 -20.90 9.78 9.04
CA ASP A 301 -20.04 8.66 9.47
C ASP A 301 -20.50 7.25 9.03
N GLN A 302 -21.41 7.17 8.08
CA GLN A 302 -21.85 5.93 7.46
C GLN A 302 -21.23 5.71 6.10
N PHE A 303 -21.06 4.47 5.70
CA PHE A 303 -20.61 4.13 4.37
C PHE A 303 -21.50 4.75 3.29
N PRO A 304 -20.91 5.45 2.32
CA PRO A 304 -21.69 6.09 1.28
C PRO A 304 -22.39 5.07 0.38
N THR A 305 -23.52 5.46 -0.18
CA THR A 305 -24.22 4.66 -1.19
C THR A 305 -23.53 4.71 -2.57
N THR A 306 -22.73 5.73 -2.79
CA THR A 306 -21.96 5.93 -4.04
C THR A 306 -20.51 6.18 -3.68
N TRP A 307 -19.64 5.31 -4.16
CA TRP A 307 -18.22 5.30 -3.84
C TRP A 307 -17.38 5.99 -4.90
N MET A 308 -16.27 6.53 -4.46
CA MET A 308 -15.16 6.91 -5.35
C MET A 308 -14.27 5.67 -5.52
N THR A 309 -14.23 5.11 -6.74
CA THR A 309 -13.60 3.81 -6.99
C THR A 309 -12.43 3.91 -7.96
N GLY A 310 -11.49 2.94 -7.90
CA GLY A 310 -10.46 2.74 -8.90
C GLY A 310 -9.36 3.82 -8.95
N CYS A 311 -9.27 4.67 -7.93
CA CYS A 311 -8.22 5.67 -7.83
C CYS A 311 -6.87 5.03 -7.46
N LYS A 312 -5.77 5.57 -8.00
CA LYS A 312 -4.42 5.06 -7.74
C LYS A 312 -3.43 6.20 -7.52
N VAL A 313 -2.44 5.94 -6.64
CA VAL A 313 -1.26 6.79 -6.44
C VAL A 313 -0.04 5.89 -6.45
N TYR A 314 0.87 6.08 -7.40
CA TYR A 314 2.07 5.24 -7.44
C TYR A 314 3.30 5.95 -8.02
N ASN A 315 4.48 5.43 -7.72
CA ASN A 315 5.76 5.98 -8.14
C ASN A 315 5.93 7.47 -7.79
N CYS A 316 5.28 7.94 -6.73
CA CYS A 316 5.33 9.33 -6.32
C CYS A 316 6.27 9.53 -5.13
N THR A 317 6.92 10.68 -5.09
CA THR A 317 7.58 11.21 -3.90
C THR A 317 6.72 12.32 -3.31
N ILE A 318 6.14 12.08 -2.12
CA ILE A 318 5.28 13.06 -1.45
C ILE A 318 5.90 13.45 -0.12
N THR A 319 6.21 14.74 0.02
CA THR A 319 6.92 15.21 1.21
C THR A 319 6.35 16.52 1.72
N ASN A 320 6.41 16.73 3.03
CA ASN A 320 6.12 18.04 3.63
C ASN A 320 4.72 18.61 3.32
N CYS A 321 3.75 17.76 3.09
CA CYS A 321 2.37 18.15 2.84
C CYS A 321 1.55 17.75 4.06
N THR A 322 1.56 18.57 5.12
CA THR A 322 0.80 18.27 6.33
C THR A 322 0.25 19.54 6.92
N GLY A 323 -0.98 19.46 7.40
CA GLY A 323 -1.74 20.60 7.87
C GLY A 323 -1.08 21.41 8.98
N MET A 324 -1.33 22.69 8.95
CA MET A 324 -0.83 23.64 9.93
C MET A 324 -1.66 23.74 11.22
N MET A 325 -2.76 23.00 11.38
CA MET A 325 -3.70 23.26 12.47
C MET A 325 -4.27 21.97 13.07
N GLY A 326 -3.77 21.64 14.23
CA GLY A 326 -4.00 20.44 15.02
C GLY A 326 -5.38 20.24 15.62
N THR A 327 -6.46 20.26 14.86
CA THR A 327 -7.77 19.89 15.38
C THR A 327 -8.61 18.99 14.47
N TRP A 328 -8.10 18.61 13.30
CA TRP A 328 -8.84 17.76 12.36
C TRP A 328 -8.04 16.49 12.09
N GLU A 329 -8.62 15.37 12.45
CA GLU A 329 -8.04 14.03 12.39
C GLU A 329 -7.83 13.48 10.97
N ASP A 330 -8.12 14.30 9.94
CA ASP A 330 -8.22 13.85 8.54
C ASP A 330 -7.12 14.42 7.64
N GLN A 331 -5.94 14.65 8.19
CA GLN A 331 -4.84 15.27 7.47
C GLN A 331 -3.71 14.28 7.25
N GLY A 332 -3.21 14.23 6.02
CA GLY A 332 -2.10 13.38 5.66
C GLY A 332 -1.40 13.84 4.39
N LEU A 333 -0.27 13.24 4.07
CA LEU A 333 0.30 13.39 2.73
C LEU A 333 -0.71 12.95 1.68
N ILE A 334 -1.43 11.85 1.99
CA ILE A 334 -2.61 11.38 1.25
C ILE A 334 -3.76 11.27 2.24
N ALA A 335 -4.90 11.83 1.90
CA ALA A 335 -6.11 11.72 2.70
C ALA A 335 -7.30 11.27 1.84
N GLY A 336 -8.32 10.66 2.45
CA GLY A 336 -9.48 10.21 1.70
C GLY A 336 -10.73 9.92 2.52
N TYR A 337 -11.89 10.19 1.89
CA TYR A 337 -13.23 9.85 2.38
C TYR A 337 -14.03 9.11 1.33
N GLY A 338 -14.79 8.09 1.75
CA GLY A 338 -15.71 7.39 0.88
C GLY A 338 -15.05 6.75 -0.34
N THR A 339 -13.85 6.20 -0.16
CA THR A 339 -13.07 5.54 -1.20
C THR A 339 -13.27 4.03 -1.17
N ASP A 340 -13.33 3.43 -2.35
CA ASP A 340 -13.39 1.99 -2.52
C ASP A 340 -12.31 1.53 -3.49
N TYR A 341 -11.47 0.60 -3.05
CA TYR A 341 -10.37 0.07 -3.83
C TYR A 341 -9.36 1.15 -4.25
N LEU A 342 -9.04 2.07 -3.32
CA LEU A 342 -7.92 3.00 -3.48
C LEU A 342 -6.61 2.22 -3.40
N GLN A 343 -5.74 2.37 -4.40
CA GLN A 343 -4.43 1.72 -4.44
C GLN A 343 -3.31 2.74 -4.29
N ILE A 344 -2.42 2.53 -3.33
CA ILE A 344 -1.28 3.40 -3.04
C ILE A 344 -0.04 2.52 -2.99
N TYR A 345 0.87 2.65 -3.98
CA TYR A 345 1.99 1.72 -4.07
C TYR A 345 3.24 2.31 -4.71
N ASN A 346 4.39 1.73 -4.40
CA ASN A 346 5.69 2.15 -4.92
C ASN A 346 6.03 3.63 -4.64
N ASN A 347 5.50 4.22 -3.56
CA ASN A 347 5.74 5.62 -3.25
C ASN A 347 6.82 5.78 -2.18
N THR A 348 7.49 6.94 -2.21
CA THR A 348 8.31 7.42 -1.10
C THR A 348 7.57 8.57 -0.41
N LEU A 349 7.19 8.35 0.84
CA LEU A 349 6.33 9.23 1.61
C LEU A 349 7.07 9.72 2.87
N SER A 350 7.23 11.02 3.02
CA SER A 350 7.95 11.58 4.16
C SER A 350 7.25 12.81 4.72
N SER A 351 6.80 12.73 5.96
CA SER A 351 6.34 13.92 6.66
C SER A 351 7.50 14.53 7.45
N ASN A 352 7.76 15.81 7.27
CA ASN A 352 8.69 16.53 8.13
C ASN A 352 7.98 17.02 9.38
N THR A 353 8.69 17.00 10.51
CA THR A 353 8.23 17.66 11.73
C THR A 353 8.18 19.15 11.48
N ARG A 354 7.02 19.71 11.55
CA ARG A 354 6.89 21.12 11.92
C ARG A 354 6.89 21.23 13.44
N ALA A 355 7.61 22.20 13.95
CA ALA A 355 7.94 22.34 15.36
C ALA A 355 6.75 22.66 16.30
N GLU A 356 5.52 22.65 15.85
CA GLU A 356 4.37 23.01 16.67
C GLU A 356 3.12 22.18 16.29
N GLY A 357 2.96 21.02 16.92
CA GLY A 357 1.64 20.42 17.12
C GLY A 357 1.01 19.70 15.92
N ASP A 358 1.77 19.21 14.98
CA ASP A 358 1.23 18.60 13.76
C ASP A 358 1.11 17.08 13.82
N ASN A 359 -0.13 16.63 13.77
CA ASN A 359 -0.55 15.23 13.60
C ASN A 359 -0.57 14.80 12.14
N GLY A 360 0.36 15.27 11.32
CA GLY A 360 0.34 14.95 9.89
C GLY A 360 0.57 13.47 9.62
N ASN A 361 -0.48 12.72 9.36
CA ASN A 361 -0.40 11.33 8.95
C ASN A 361 0.26 11.19 7.58
N ILE A 362 0.82 10.04 7.26
CA ILE A 362 1.21 9.72 5.89
C ILE A 362 -0.04 9.44 5.08
N LEU A 363 -0.92 8.59 5.61
CA LEU A 363 -2.21 8.26 5.03
C LEU A 363 -3.30 8.40 6.09
N ALA A 364 -4.33 9.19 5.81
CA ALA A 364 -5.53 9.30 6.64
C ALA A 364 -6.77 8.95 5.82
N LEU A 365 -7.41 7.84 6.15
CA LEU A 365 -8.62 7.39 5.45
C LEU A 365 -9.78 7.24 6.43
N ARG A 366 -10.95 7.76 6.02
CA ARG A 366 -12.22 7.51 6.70
C ARG A 366 -13.25 6.94 5.75
N LEU A 367 -14.11 6.09 6.25
CA LEU A 367 -15.16 5.48 5.44
C LEU A 367 -14.60 4.83 4.17
N ALA A 368 -13.45 4.16 4.28
CA ALA A 368 -12.79 3.50 3.16
C ALA A 368 -13.04 1.99 3.19
N LYS A 369 -12.98 1.35 2.03
CA LYS A 369 -13.00 -0.11 1.93
C LYS A 369 -12.09 -0.63 0.84
N ARG A 370 -11.61 -1.86 1.00
CA ARG A 370 -10.73 -2.58 0.07
C ARG A 370 -9.48 -1.79 -0.32
N THR A 371 -9.00 -0.91 0.56
CA THR A 371 -7.79 -0.13 0.31
C THR A 371 -6.58 -1.06 0.16
N LYS A 372 -5.72 -0.80 -0.82
CA LYS A 372 -4.42 -1.47 -0.95
C LYS A 372 -3.29 -0.47 -0.78
N TYR A 373 -2.43 -0.74 0.19
CA TYR A 373 -1.24 0.07 0.47
C TYR A 373 -0.02 -0.86 0.48
N TYR A 374 0.83 -0.79 -0.56
CA TYR A 374 1.91 -1.78 -0.70
C TYR A 374 3.15 -1.23 -1.40
N ASN A 375 4.29 -1.85 -1.12
CA ASN A 375 5.61 -1.45 -1.65
C ASN A 375 5.95 0.02 -1.42
N ASN A 376 5.42 0.66 -0.38
CA ASN A 376 5.73 2.04 -0.06
C ASN A 376 6.85 2.11 0.98
N LYS A 377 7.63 3.22 0.91
CA LYS A 377 8.57 3.61 1.96
C LYS A 377 8.03 4.83 2.68
N SER A 378 7.73 4.66 3.96
CA SER A 378 7.14 5.68 4.82
C SER A 378 8.12 6.14 5.88
N TYR A 379 8.43 7.43 5.91
CA TYR A 379 9.35 8.04 6.86
C TYR A 379 8.63 9.07 7.72
N LYS A 380 8.66 8.87 9.02
CA LYS A 380 8.21 9.88 9.97
C LYS A 380 9.34 10.22 10.93
N PRO A 381 9.70 11.49 11.03
CA PRO A 381 10.67 11.91 12.03
C PRO A 381 10.06 11.78 13.42
N SER A 382 10.91 11.57 14.46
CA SER A 382 10.44 11.59 15.83
C SER A 382 9.99 12.98 16.21
N TYR A 383 8.83 13.06 16.80
CA TYR A 383 8.35 14.26 17.43
C TYR A 383 8.45 14.08 18.96
N ASP A 384 8.85 15.12 19.67
CA ASP A 384 8.97 15.14 21.14
C ASP A 384 7.73 15.78 21.82
N GLY A 385 6.62 15.89 21.09
CA GLY A 385 5.35 16.44 21.56
C GLY A 385 4.34 15.37 21.96
N GLU A 386 3.22 15.80 22.51
CA GLU A 386 2.15 14.94 23.06
C GLU A 386 1.14 14.44 22.02
N ALA A 387 1.36 14.65 20.74
CA ALA A 387 0.41 14.28 19.69
C ALA A 387 0.72 12.91 19.07
N TRP A 388 -0.31 12.13 18.82
CA TRP A 388 -0.22 10.86 18.09
C TRP A 388 0.22 11.09 16.64
N ASN A 389 1.16 10.28 16.16
CA ASN A 389 1.85 10.47 14.90
C ASN A 389 1.81 9.18 14.07
N PHE A 390 0.71 8.99 13.32
CA PHE A 390 0.47 7.77 12.56
C PHE A 390 1.13 7.79 11.17
N HIS A 391 1.64 6.65 10.70
CA HIS A 391 1.86 6.49 9.29
C HIS A 391 0.51 6.28 8.58
N LEU A 392 -0.26 5.31 8.99
CA LEU A 392 -1.59 5.04 8.44
C LEU A 392 -2.64 5.12 9.54
N GLU A 393 -3.65 5.93 9.33
CA GLU A 393 -4.84 6.03 10.17
C GLU A 393 -6.08 5.68 9.35
N LEU A 394 -6.73 4.56 9.70
CA LEU A 394 -7.87 3.99 9.01
C LEU A 394 -9.08 3.99 9.95
N ARG A 395 -9.85 5.09 9.94
CA ARG A 395 -10.96 5.32 10.89
C ARG A 395 -12.33 5.13 10.28
N ASP A 396 -13.29 4.91 11.16
CA ASP A 396 -14.72 4.74 10.85
C ASP A 396 -14.95 3.69 9.75
N SER A 397 -14.09 2.66 9.71
CA SER A 397 -14.02 1.78 8.57
C SER A 397 -13.82 0.32 8.99
N ASN A 398 -14.86 -0.49 8.84
CA ASN A 398 -14.74 -1.95 8.83
C ASN A 398 -14.70 -2.50 7.40
N GLY A 399 -14.33 -1.67 6.43
CA GLY A 399 -14.36 -1.99 5.00
C GLY A 399 -13.21 -2.88 4.51
N GLY A 400 -12.28 -3.23 5.39
CA GLY A 400 -11.14 -4.08 5.07
C GLY A 400 -10.13 -3.44 4.12
N GLY A 401 -9.01 -4.11 3.94
CA GLY A 401 -7.93 -3.69 3.06
C GLY A 401 -6.70 -4.57 3.18
N GLU A 402 -5.73 -4.34 2.32
CA GLU A 402 -4.44 -5.04 2.34
C GLU A 402 -3.31 -4.02 2.49
N ILE A 403 -2.47 -4.20 3.51
CA ILE A 403 -1.30 -3.38 3.80
C ILE A 403 -0.10 -4.31 3.81
N TYR A 404 0.69 -4.31 2.73
CA TYR A 404 1.72 -5.33 2.59
C TYR A 404 2.98 -4.84 1.87
N ASP A 405 4.10 -5.49 2.18
CA ASP A 405 5.40 -5.24 1.58
C ASP A 405 5.88 -3.77 1.70
N ASN A 406 5.48 -3.09 2.78
CA ASN A 406 5.88 -1.72 3.04
C ASN A 406 7.06 -1.65 4.02
N GLU A 407 7.80 -0.55 3.95
CA GLU A 407 8.83 -0.19 4.91
C GLU A 407 8.40 1.04 5.71
N PHE A 408 8.27 0.91 7.03
CA PHE A 408 7.88 1.98 7.95
C PHE A 408 9.08 2.36 8.84
N TYR A 409 9.45 3.61 8.80
CA TYR A 409 10.58 4.15 9.55
C TYR A 409 10.18 5.25 10.51
N GLY A 410 10.35 5.03 11.80
CA GLY A 410 10.02 5.98 12.86
C GLY A 410 8.52 6.13 13.13
N GLY A 411 8.11 7.29 13.67
CA GLY A 411 6.73 7.55 14.08
C GLY A 411 6.37 6.95 15.44
N ASP A 412 5.16 7.24 15.92
CA ASP A 412 4.63 6.71 17.18
C ASP A 412 3.73 5.49 16.97
N CYS A 413 3.01 5.47 15.85
CA CYS A 413 2.23 4.32 15.40
C CYS A 413 2.34 4.18 13.88
N ALA A 414 2.56 2.96 13.39
CA ALA A 414 2.62 2.77 11.95
C ALA A 414 1.23 2.57 11.35
N ILE A 415 0.42 1.70 11.92
CA ILE A 415 -0.89 1.37 11.38
C ILE A 415 -1.92 1.40 12.51
N ASP A 416 -2.87 2.31 12.42
CA ASP A 416 -4.05 2.38 13.28
C ASP A 416 -5.30 1.96 12.50
N VAL A 417 -6.00 0.95 13.00
CA VAL A 417 -7.28 0.49 12.46
C VAL A 417 -8.34 0.73 13.53
N ALA A 418 -9.15 1.74 13.32
CA ALA A 418 -10.26 2.11 14.20
C ALA A 418 -11.61 1.86 13.52
N GLY A 419 -12.26 0.77 13.87
CA GLY A 419 -13.55 0.37 13.32
C GLY A 419 -14.74 1.11 13.94
N SER A 420 -15.91 1.09 13.28
CA SER A 420 -17.14 1.72 13.74
C SER A 420 -18.33 0.72 13.75
N VAL A 421 -19.18 0.82 14.76
CA VAL A 421 -20.42 0.00 14.85
C VAL A 421 -21.43 0.33 13.76
N GLU A 422 -21.42 1.53 13.22
CA GLU A 422 -22.35 1.95 12.16
C GLU A 422 -22.02 1.28 10.81
N ASN A 423 -20.78 0.85 10.64
CA ASN A 423 -20.26 0.22 9.44
C ASN A 423 -19.91 -1.26 9.71
N THR A 424 -20.88 -2.00 10.22
CA THR A 424 -20.66 -3.40 10.61
C THR A 424 -20.38 -4.30 9.41
N LYS A 425 -19.57 -5.33 9.61
CA LYS A 425 -19.18 -6.33 8.61
C LYS A 425 -20.35 -7.09 7.98
N SER A 426 -21.50 -7.17 8.65
CA SER A 426 -22.71 -7.79 8.08
C SER A 426 -23.16 -7.16 6.76
N SER A 427 -22.68 -5.95 6.46
CA SER A 427 -22.94 -5.23 5.22
C SER A 427 -21.84 -5.42 4.16
N TYR A 428 -20.62 -5.88 4.58
CA TYR A 428 -19.44 -5.97 3.71
C TYR A 428 -18.53 -7.11 4.18
N ASP A 429 -18.21 -8.04 3.29
CA ASP A 429 -17.41 -9.23 3.58
C ASP A 429 -15.90 -9.01 3.32
N TYR A 430 -15.32 -7.96 3.91
CA TYR A 430 -13.92 -7.64 3.74
C TYR A 430 -13.16 -7.68 5.06
N THR A 431 -11.92 -8.13 5.00
CA THR A 431 -11.00 -8.24 6.14
C THR A 431 -9.83 -7.27 5.98
N TYR A 432 -9.20 -6.88 7.08
CA TYR A 432 -7.89 -6.28 7.03
C TYR A 432 -6.81 -7.36 7.02
N GLN A 433 -5.86 -7.25 6.08
CA GLN A 433 -4.68 -8.08 6.02
C GLN A 433 -3.44 -7.19 6.07
N ILE A 434 -2.60 -7.38 7.07
CA ILE A 434 -1.39 -6.59 7.32
C ILE A 434 -0.21 -7.58 7.32
N HIS A 435 0.57 -7.61 6.24
CA HIS A 435 1.57 -8.66 6.09
C HIS A 435 2.80 -8.24 5.27
N GLY A 436 3.91 -8.96 5.48
CA GLY A 436 5.15 -8.73 4.73
C GLY A 436 5.78 -7.36 4.99
N ASN A 437 5.32 -6.60 5.99
CA ASN A 437 5.83 -5.27 6.23
C ASN A 437 7.08 -5.29 7.13
N TYR A 438 7.95 -4.32 6.89
CA TYR A 438 9.11 -4.03 7.72
C TYR A 438 8.89 -2.76 8.52
N PHE A 439 9.10 -2.84 9.84
CA PHE A 439 8.98 -1.72 10.76
C PHE A 439 10.32 -1.50 11.46
N GLU A 440 10.84 -0.27 11.40
CA GLU A 440 12.12 0.06 12.02
C GLU A 440 12.02 1.33 12.88
N ASP A 441 12.31 1.17 14.17
CA ASP A 441 12.46 2.32 15.04
C ASP A 441 13.83 2.97 14.81
N THR A 442 13.80 4.14 14.20
CA THR A 442 14.98 4.95 13.92
C THR A 442 15.30 5.93 15.04
N TYR A 443 14.59 5.87 16.18
CA TYR A 443 14.63 6.89 17.21
C TYR A 443 15.11 6.43 18.57
N THR A 444 15.86 7.33 19.21
CA THR A 444 16.33 7.21 20.60
C THR A 444 15.45 7.96 21.61
N ASN A 445 14.31 8.53 21.19
CA ASN A 445 13.52 9.37 22.08
C ASN A 445 12.48 8.57 22.88
N THR A 446 12.30 8.94 24.14
CA THR A 446 11.83 8.09 25.25
C THR A 446 10.41 8.44 25.73
N TYR A 447 9.64 9.24 25.01
CA TYR A 447 8.49 9.93 25.63
C TYR A 447 7.12 9.28 25.40
N HIS A 448 6.90 8.47 24.38
CA HIS A 448 5.57 7.86 24.13
C HIS A 448 5.70 6.38 23.80
N GLY A 449 4.69 5.61 24.23
CA GLY A 449 4.59 4.19 23.93
C GLY A 449 4.37 4.00 22.42
N LYS A 450 5.44 3.76 21.71
CA LYS A 450 5.40 3.49 20.27
C LYS A 450 4.80 2.13 20.01
N HIS A 451 3.71 2.11 19.24
CA HIS A 451 3.17 0.84 18.74
C HIS A 451 3.27 0.81 17.23
N TRP A 452 3.61 -0.34 16.70
CA TRP A 452 3.63 -0.47 15.26
C TRP A 452 2.23 -0.65 14.68
N ILE A 453 1.41 -1.49 15.33
CA ILE A 453 0.03 -1.73 14.90
C ILE A 453 -0.89 -1.54 16.09
N ASP A 454 -1.92 -0.72 15.91
CA ASP A 454 -3.01 -0.49 16.86
C ASP A 454 -4.35 -0.92 16.25
N ILE A 455 -5.11 -1.72 16.97
CA ILE A 455 -6.45 -2.12 16.59
C ILE A 455 -7.40 -1.63 17.66
N GLU A 456 -8.16 -0.61 17.33
CA GLU A 456 -9.07 0.06 18.27
C GLU A 456 -10.42 0.40 17.62
N GLY A 457 -11.17 1.33 18.21
CA GLY A 457 -12.45 1.81 17.71
C GLY A 457 -13.66 1.16 18.38
N GLU A 458 -14.86 1.51 17.92
CA GLU A 458 -16.10 1.00 18.49
C GLU A 458 -16.33 -0.49 18.18
N LEU A 459 -15.96 -0.91 16.98
CA LEU A 459 -16.00 -2.31 16.56
C LEU A 459 -14.91 -2.61 15.55
N SER A 460 -13.92 -3.41 15.92
CA SER A 460 -12.88 -3.92 15.02
C SER A 460 -12.86 -5.43 15.01
N GLU A 461 -12.96 -6.02 13.82
CA GLU A 461 -13.07 -7.47 13.68
C GLU A 461 -12.40 -8.01 12.41
N ASP A 462 -11.98 -9.29 12.46
CA ASP A 462 -11.40 -10.03 11.34
C ASP A 462 -10.16 -9.35 10.75
N VAL A 463 -9.18 -9.06 11.62
CA VAL A 463 -7.89 -8.49 11.24
C VAL A 463 -6.81 -9.57 11.29
N TYR A 464 -6.09 -9.74 10.19
CA TYR A 464 -5.02 -10.73 10.04
C TYR A 464 -3.69 -10.00 9.91
N ILE A 465 -2.77 -10.26 10.84
CA ILE A 465 -1.45 -9.64 10.93
C ILE A 465 -0.41 -10.74 10.88
N TYR A 466 0.31 -10.85 9.77
CA TYR A 466 1.22 -11.98 9.58
C TYR A 466 2.44 -11.67 8.72
N ASN A 467 3.48 -12.45 8.87
CA ASN A 467 4.73 -12.33 8.12
C ASN A 467 5.35 -10.92 8.18
N ASN A 468 5.17 -10.19 9.29
CA ASN A 468 5.77 -8.89 9.47
C ASN A 468 7.06 -8.98 10.29
N LEU A 469 7.99 -8.06 10.02
CA LEU A 469 9.23 -7.91 10.78
C LEU A 469 9.26 -6.57 11.52
N PHE A 470 9.19 -6.63 12.86
CA PHE A 470 9.29 -5.48 13.75
C PHE A 470 10.72 -5.39 14.30
N ASN A 471 11.39 -4.25 14.10
CA ASN A 471 12.75 -4.01 14.59
C ASN A 471 12.80 -2.76 15.46
N GLY A 472 12.79 -2.95 16.77
CA GLY A 472 12.71 -1.86 17.74
C GLY A 472 11.30 -1.32 17.95
N GLY A 473 11.17 -0.31 18.81
CA GLY A 473 9.89 0.23 19.26
C GLY A 473 9.49 -0.34 20.64
N ASP A 474 8.37 0.16 21.19
CA ASP A 474 7.90 -0.30 22.50
C ASP A 474 6.95 -1.51 22.38
N ARG A 475 6.19 -1.57 21.28
CA ARG A 475 5.20 -2.62 21.01
C ARG A 475 5.13 -2.95 19.54
N SER A 476 5.05 -4.22 19.22
CA SER A 476 4.73 -4.68 17.88
C SER A 476 3.22 -4.54 17.60
N PHE A 477 2.39 -4.80 18.63
CA PHE A 477 0.97 -4.89 18.45
C PHE A 477 0.22 -4.47 19.72
N HIS A 478 -0.81 -3.64 19.56
CA HIS A 478 -1.73 -3.23 20.59
C HIS A 478 -3.16 -3.52 20.17
N ILE A 479 -3.90 -4.20 21.01
CA ILE A 479 -5.35 -4.28 20.94
C ILE A 479 -5.87 -3.42 22.06
N GLY A 480 -6.36 -2.25 21.74
CA GLY A 480 -6.83 -1.29 22.71
C GLY A 480 -8.26 -0.90 22.43
N ALA A 481 -9.11 -1.16 23.35
CA ALA A 481 -10.46 -0.70 23.28
C ALA A 481 -10.68 0.31 24.40
N GLY A 482 -10.04 1.46 24.32
CA GLY A 482 -10.04 2.39 25.43
C GLY A 482 -10.45 3.82 25.13
N SER A 483 -10.32 4.28 23.89
CA SER A 483 -10.53 5.67 23.55
C SER A 483 -12.01 6.03 23.27
N TYR A 484 -12.86 5.07 22.96
CA TYR A 484 -14.20 5.27 22.39
C TYR A 484 -15.38 4.84 23.28
N GLY A 485 -15.18 4.63 24.58
CA GLY A 485 -16.24 4.17 25.47
C GLY A 485 -16.45 2.63 25.40
N ALA A 486 -17.69 2.18 25.28
CA ALA A 486 -17.98 0.75 25.07
C ALA A 486 -17.58 0.34 23.65
N SER A 487 -16.66 -0.59 23.52
CA SER A 487 -16.06 -1.00 22.24
C SER A 487 -15.92 -2.52 22.20
N GLU A 488 -15.86 -3.07 20.99
CA GLU A 488 -15.71 -4.49 20.77
C GLU A 488 -14.59 -4.76 19.76
N THR A 489 -13.61 -5.58 20.15
CA THR A 489 -12.52 -6.03 19.28
C THR A 489 -12.51 -7.55 19.29
N ARG A 490 -12.65 -8.17 18.12
CA ARG A 490 -12.78 -9.62 18.05
C ARG A 490 -12.24 -10.25 16.77
N ARG A 491 -11.86 -11.53 16.85
CA ARG A 491 -11.29 -12.32 15.75
C ARG A 491 -10.07 -11.66 15.14
N ILE A 492 -9.07 -11.43 16.00
CA ILE A 492 -7.79 -10.86 15.60
C ILE A 492 -6.76 -11.98 15.56
N TYR A 493 -6.06 -12.09 14.44
CA TYR A 493 -5.07 -13.13 14.17
C TYR A 493 -3.70 -12.51 13.96
N PHE A 494 -2.76 -12.83 14.86
CA PHE A 494 -1.38 -12.38 14.82
C PHE A 494 -0.47 -13.60 14.73
N TYR A 495 0.08 -13.89 13.55
CA TYR A 495 0.83 -15.13 13.34
C TYR A 495 2.00 -14.97 12.39
N TYR A 496 3.02 -15.80 12.58
CA TYR A 496 4.25 -15.76 11.79
C TYR A 496 4.93 -14.39 11.77
N ASN A 497 4.80 -13.58 12.80
CA ASN A 497 5.50 -12.32 12.90
C ASN A 497 6.80 -12.49 13.68
N ILE A 498 7.79 -11.65 13.37
CA ILE A 498 9.06 -11.59 14.08
C ILE A 498 9.20 -10.21 14.69
N ALA A 499 9.27 -10.14 16.02
CA ALA A 499 9.50 -8.92 16.77
C ALA A 499 10.87 -9.03 17.46
N LYS A 500 11.79 -8.12 17.14
CA LYS A 500 13.14 -8.10 17.70
C LYS A 500 13.53 -6.70 18.16
N ASN A 501 14.45 -6.64 19.13
CA ASN A 501 14.94 -5.39 19.71
C ASN A 501 13.81 -4.51 20.28
N MET A 502 12.73 -5.12 20.74
CA MET A 502 11.56 -4.43 21.26
C MET A 502 11.82 -3.89 22.68
N GLY A 503 11.03 -2.91 23.12
CA GLY A 503 11.06 -2.38 24.47
C GLY A 503 12.15 -1.34 24.74
N THR A 504 12.69 -0.70 23.71
CA THR A 504 13.76 0.29 23.82
C THR A 504 13.35 1.62 24.47
N GLY A 505 12.04 1.81 24.72
CA GLY A 505 11.51 3.00 25.37
C GLY A 505 11.83 3.10 26.86
N SER A 506 12.19 4.29 27.35
CA SER A 506 12.54 4.53 28.76
C SER A 506 11.35 4.62 29.70
N SER A 507 10.12 4.52 29.23
CA SER A 507 8.92 4.68 30.03
C SER A 507 8.62 3.43 30.87
N ALA A 508 8.44 3.64 32.14
CA ALA A 508 8.07 2.59 33.09
C ALA A 508 6.72 1.89 32.81
N TYR A 509 5.96 2.39 31.85
CA TYR A 509 4.60 1.94 31.55
C TYR A 509 4.49 1.22 30.20
N PHE A 510 5.46 1.31 29.29
CA PHE A 510 5.29 1.01 27.87
C PHE A 510 6.26 -0.03 27.34
N GLY A 511 6.94 -0.80 27.90
CA GLY A 511 7.84 -1.82 27.35
C GLY A 511 7.17 -3.19 27.23
N ASN A 512 6.24 -3.36 26.32
CA ASN A 512 5.61 -4.66 26.04
C ASN A 512 5.64 -4.94 24.53
N ASP A 513 6.01 -6.14 24.12
CA ASP A 513 5.97 -6.50 22.70
C ASP A 513 4.52 -6.61 22.21
N LEU A 514 3.64 -7.15 23.06
CA LEU A 514 2.20 -7.26 22.82
C LEU A 514 1.40 -6.66 23.98
N TRP A 515 0.34 -5.94 23.66
CA TRP A 515 -0.59 -5.44 24.67
C TRP A 515 -2.04 -5.66 24.27
N ILE A 516 -2.79 -6.41 25.09
CA ILE A 516 -4.22 -6.62 24.96
C ILE A 516 -4.91 -5.90 26.11
N ALA A 517 -5.77 -4.92 25.83
CA ALA A 517 -6.37 -4.07 26.85
C ALA A 517 -7.88 -3.90 26.67
N ALA A 518 -8.62 -4.04 27.77
CA ALA A 518 -10.02 -3.69 27.89
C ALA A 518 -10.19 -2.71 29.05
N THR A 519 -10.08 -1.41 28.78
CA THR A 519 -9.89 -0.38 29.80
C THR A 519 -11.14 0.40 30.18
N ASN A 520 -12.24 0.30 29.41
CA ASN A 520 -13.48 1.01 29.69
C ASN A 520 -14.63 0.06 30.00
N THR A 521 -15.62 0.56 30.76
CA THR A 521 -16.84 -0.20 31.06
C THR A 521 -17.59 -0.55 29.78
N GLY A 522 -17.89 -1.85 29.60
CA GLY A 522 -18.57 -2.36 28.40
C GLY A 522 -17.65 -2.68 27.24
N THR A 523 -16.34 -2.51 27.39
CA THR A 523 -15.37 -2.96 26.40
C THR A 523 -15.26 -4.48 26.41
N ILE A 524 -15.27 -5.06 25.21
CA ILE A 524 -15.11 -6.51 24.98
C ILE A 524 -13.96 -6.75 24.02
N VAL A 525 -13.01 -7.56 24.45
CA VAL A 525 -11.93 -8.09 23.59
C VAL A 525 -12.10 -9.60 23.53
N ASP A 526 -12.36 -10.16 22.37
CA ASP A 526 -12.71 -11.57 22.24
C ASP A 526 -12.05 -12.25 21.02
N SER A 527 -11.71 -13.51 21.18
CA SER A 527 -11.20 -14.36 20.10
C SER A 527 -9.89 -13.82 19.49
N ILE A 528 -8.86 -13.74 20.31
CA ILE A 528 -7.53 -13.26 19.94
C ILE A 528 -6.59 -14.45 19.78
N TYR A 529 -5.97 -14.56 18.60
CA TYR A 529 -5.10 -15.65 18.21
C TYR A 529 -3.67 -15.16 17.98
N ILE A 530 -2.72 -15.57 18.81
CA ILE A 530 -1.29 -15.23 18.73
C ILE A 530 -0.54 -16.52 18.50
N LEU A 531 -0.17 -16.80 17.28
CA LEU A 531 0.23 -18.12 16.81
C LEU A 531 1.57 -18.09 16.08
N ASN A 532 2.48 -19.00 16.40
CA ASN A 532 3.71 -19.23 15.63
C ASN A 532 4.57 -17.95 15.41
N ASN A 533 4.64 -17.05 16.39
CA ASN A 533 5.48 -15.85 16.30
C ASN A 533 6.82 -16.05 17.01
N ILE A 534 7.76 -15.14 16.72
CA ILE A 534 9.05 -15.03 17.40
C ILE A 534 9.16 -13.65 18.05
N PHE A 535 9.31 -13.61 19.37
CA PHE A 535 9.49 -12.40 20.17
C PHE A 535 10.87 -12.42 20.85
N LEU A 536 11.73 -11.49 20.43
CA LEU A 536 13.11 -11.35 20.90
C LEU A 536 13.31 -9.96 21.48
N THR A 537 13.83 -9.86 22.67
CA THR A 537 14.21 -8.57 23.25
C THR A 537 15.73 -8.46 23.40
N ASP A 538 16.23 -7.24 23.53
CA ASP A 538 17.61 -6.96 23.93
C ASP A 538 17.83 -7.03 25.44
N GLY A 539 16.85 -7.50 26.20
CA GLY A 539 16.88 -7.56 27.66
C GLY A 539 16.43 -6.28 28.38
N THR A 540 15.96 -5.27 27.64
CA THR A 540 15.48 -4.00 28.22
C THR A 540 13.96 -3.95 28.36
N SER A 541 13.21 -4.75 27.59
CA SER A 541 11.76 -4.86 27.66
C SER A 541 11.26 -5.32 29.03
N ARG A 542 10.12 -4.77 29.46
CA ARG A 542 9.48 -5.17 30.70
C ARG A 542 8.72 -6.48 30.60
N TYR A 543 7.94 -6.65 29.55
CA TYR A 543 7.08 -7.82 29.35
C TYR A 543 7.05 -8.18 27.87
N ALA A 544 7.02 -9.45 27.52
CA ALA A 544 6.68 -9.86 26.17
C ALA A 544 5.18 -9.62 25.90
N MET A 545 4.33 -9.94 26.87
CA MET A 545 2.90 -9.73 26.73
C MET A 545 2.30 -9.12 28.00
N LYS A 546 1.38 -8.16 27.79
CA LYS A 546 0.52 -7.63 28.84
C LYS A 546 -0.94 -7.84 28.47
N ILE A 547 -1.72 -8.42 29.39
CA ILE A 547 -3.17 -8.50 29.32
C ILE A 547 -3.73 -7.62 30.44
N LEU A 548 -4.52 -6.61 30.10
CA LEU A 548 -5.12 -5.67 31.04
C LEU A 548 -6.63 -5.64 30.88
N ALA A 549 -7.35 -6.20 31.83
CA ALA A 549 -8.80 -6.06 31.96
C ALA A 549 -9.10 -5.07 33.08
N ASP A 550 -9.31 -3.79 32.72
CA ASP A 550 -9.64 -2.71 33.64
C ASP A 550 -11.01 -2.15 33.27
N TYR A 551 -12.04 -2.49 34.00
CA TYR A 551 -13.46 -2.27 33.72
C TYR A 551 -14.08 -3.04 32.54
N GLY A 552 -13.33 -3.65 31.63
CA GLY A 552 -13.80 -4.39 30.47
C GLY A 552 -13.44 -5.87 30.52
N ASP A 553 -13.95 -6.63 29.57
CA ASP A 553 -13.86 -8.09 29.52
C ASP A 553 -12.94 -8.55 28.38
N ILE A 554 -12.06 -9.49 28.67
CA ILE A 554 -11.19 -10.16 27.69
C ILE A 554 -11.52 -11.65 27.74
N SER A 555 -11.80 -12.25 26.57
CA SER A 555 -12.13 -13.67 26.48
C SER A 555 -11.52 -14.35 25.25
N ASN A 556 -11.38 -15.68 25.34
CA ASN A 556 -10.94 -16.51 24.22
C ASN A 556 -9.59 -16.07 23.63
N VAL A 557 -8.56 -15.99 24.45
CA VAL A 557 -7.19 -15.64 24.03
C VAL A 557 -6.37 -16.91 23.88
N TYR A 558 -5.83 -17.14 22.70
CA TYR A 558 -5.04 -18.31 22.35
C TYR A 558 -3.61 -17.89 22.00
N PHE A 559 -2.66 -18.39 22.76
CA PHE A 559 -1.24 -18.11 22.61
C PHE A 559 -0.50 -19.44 22.43
N HIS A 560 -0.28 -19.84 21.15
CA HIS A 560 0.23 -21.15 20.80
C HIS A 560 1.44 -21.09 19.88
N ASN A 561 2.36 -22.01 20.05
CA ASN A 561 3.52 -22.22 19.17
C ASN A 561 4.44 -20.99 19.04
N ASN A 562 4.46 -20.06 19.98
CA ASN A 562 5.33 -18.89 19.92
C ASN A 562 6.69 -19.18 20.56
N ILE A 563 7.75 -18.53 20.04
CA ILE A 563 9.05 -18.47 20.72
C ILE A 563 9.18 -17.09 21.36
N ILE A 564 9.40 -17.07 22.69
CA ILE A 564 9.64 -15.88 23.47
C ILE A 564 10.97 -16.07 24.18
N THR A 565 11.94 -15.21 23.92
CA THR A 565 13.27 -15.38 24.48
C THR A 565 13.89 -14.05 24.92
N ASP A 566 14.78 -14.15 25.93
CA ASP A 566 15.65 -13.07 26.40
C ASP A 566 14.98 -11.94 27.19
N HIS A 567 13.73 -12.09 27.64
CA HIS A 567 13.06 -11.16 28.56
C HIS A 567 13.61 -11.31 29.99
N THR A 568 14.84 -10.85 30.21
CA THR A 568 15.59 -11.11 31.45
C THR A 568 15.31 -10.13 32.60
N ASN A 569 14.71 -8.95 32.30
CA ASN A 569 14.51 -7.90 33.28
C ASN A 569 13.18 -7.93 34.03
N ALA A 570 12.15 -8.58 33.45
CA ALA A 570 10.82 -8.68 34.03
C ALA A 570 10.13 -10.00 33.64
N THR A 571 8.97 -10.26 34.22
CA THR A 571 8.15 -11.40 33.81
C THR A 571 7.76 -11.27 32.36
N TRP A 572 7.80 -12.36 31.62
CA TRP A 572 7.45 -12.33 30.18
C TRP A 572 5.95 -12.06 29.92
N LEU A 573 5.08 -12.41 30.88
CA LEU A 573 3.63 -12.14 30.80
C LEU A 573 3.12 -11.56 32.10
N ILE A 574 2.38 -10.46 32.02
CA ILE A 574 1.57 -9.94 33.12
C ILE A 574 0.09 -9.97 32.74
N ILE A 575 -0.74 -10.49 33.63
CA ILE A 575 -2.21 -10.48 33.53
C ILE A 575 -2.71 -9.61 34.67
N ASP A 576 -3.28 -8.46 34.35
CA ASP A 576 -3.72 -7.46 35.31
C ASP A 576 -5.24 -7.27 35.22
N ILE A 577 -5.96 -7.69 36.25
CA ILE A 577 -7.44 -7.65 36.27
C ILE A 577 -7.84 -6.70 37.40
N THR A 578 -8.37 -5.55 37.04
CA THR A 578 -8.73 -4.48 37.97
C THR A 578 -10.14 -3.97 37.76
N ASN A 579 -10.65 -3.24 38.74
CA ASN A 579 -11.92 -2.48 38.68
C ASN A 579 -13.16 -3.26 38.19
N GLY A 580 -13.16 -4.58 38.36
CA GLY A 580 -14.28 -5.44 37.96
C GLY A 580 -14.22 -5.98 36.54
N GLY A 581 -13.11 -5.74 35.82
CA GLY A 581 -12.85 -6.39 34.54
C GLY A 581 -12.67 -7.91 34.70
N THR A 582 -12.76 -8.65 33.60
CA THR A 582 -12.60 -10.12 33.61
C THR A 582 -11.65 -10.60 32.50
N VAL A 583 -10.96 -11.71 32.78
CA VAL A 583 -10.23 -12.49 31.78
C VAL A 583 -10.72 -13.93 31.84
N ASP A 584 -11.27 -14.43 30.74
CA ASP A 584 -11.82 -15.79 30.69
C ASP A 584 -11.28 -16.56 29.48
N ASN A 585 -11.12 -17.87 29.61
CA ASN A 585 -10.63 -18.77 28.57
C ASN A 585 -9.30 -18.30 27.92
N LEU A 586 -8.27 -18.20 28.76
CA LEU A 586 -6.90 -17.88 28.34
C LEU A 586 -6.08 -19.17 28.18
N ASN A 587 -5.63 -19.46 26.97
CA ASN A 587 -4.89 -20.67 26.64
C ASN A 587 -3.45 -20.33 26.20
N ILE A 588 -2.46 -20.75 26.95
CA ILE A 588 -1.04 -20.53 26.71
C ILE A 588 -0.35 -21.89 26.66
N THR A 589 -0.24 -22.44 25.48
CA THR A 589 0.27 -23.81 25.32
C THR A 589 1.20 -23.98 24.14
N TYR A 590 2.13 -24.93 24.23
CA TYR A 590 3.07 -25.27 23.18
C TYR A 590 4.00 -24.11 22.78
N ASN A 591 4.39 -23.23 23.72
CA ASN A 591 5.33 -22.15 23.45
C ASN A 591 6.74 -22.51 23.91
N ASN A 592 7.75 -21.87 23.32
CA ASN A 592 9.10 -21.88 23.87
C ASN A 592 9.35 -20.59 24.64
N LEU A 593 9.64 -20.72 25.93
CA LEU A 593 9.81 -19.62 26.90
C LEU A 593 11.27 -19.55 27.40
N TYR A 594 12.23 -19.62 26.48
CA TYR A 594 13.65 -19.72 26.83
C TYR A 594 14.21 -18.41 27.40
N ASN A 595 15.08 -18.52 28.39
CA ASN A 595 15.87 -17.43 28.99
C ASN A 595 15.06 -16.18 29.41
N ASN A 596 13.81 -16.39 29.87
CA ASN A 596 12.99 -15.32 30.41
C ASN A 596 13.02 -15.27 31.91
N PHE A 597 12.93 -14.07 32.50
CA PHE A 597 12.81 -13.93 33.94
C PHE A 597 11.51 -14.55 34.44
N ASN A 598 11.57 -15.41 35.45
CA ASN A 598 10.42 -16.16 35.94
C ASN A 598 9.67 -16.92 34.83
N SER A 599 10.39 -17.58 33.94
CA SER A 599 9.94 -18.17 32.68
C SER A 599 8.74 -19.13 32.77
N ASN A 600 8.38 -19.60 33.93
CA ASN A 600 7.45 -20.72 34.03
C ASN A 600 6.05 -20.36 34.51
N THR A 601 5.76 -19.12 34.90
CA THR A 601 4.41 -18.71 35.31
C THR A 601 4.13 -17.25 35.02
N PRO A 602 2.96 -16.93 34.45
CA PRO A 602 2.50 -15.55 34.35
C PRO A 602 2.36 -14.89 35.73
N THR A 603 2.56 -13.60 35.81
CA THR A 603 2.32 -12.82 37.01
C THR A 603 0.90 -12.23 36.97
N THR A 604 0.12 -12.47 38.04
CA THR A 604 -1.27 -12.02 38.17
C THR A 604 -1.40 -11.13 39.43
N PRO A 605 -1.01 -9.84 39.34
CA PRO A 605 -0.90 -8.99 40.55
C PRO A 605 -2.25 -8.63 41.18
N HIS A 606 -3.32 -8.53 40.41
CA HIS A 606 -4.62 -8.05 40.91
C HIS A 606 -5.81 -8.95 40.54
N GLY A 607 -5.58 -10.21 40.22
CA GLY A 607 -6.62 -11.17 39.93
C GLY A 607 -6.10 -12.31 39.05
N ALA A 608 -6.82 -13.40 39.01
CA ALA A 608 -6.50 -14.54 38.16
C ALA A 608 -7.57 -14.75 37.12
N PRO A 609 -7.19 -15.13 35.87
CA PRO A 609 -8.17 -15.47 34.83
C PRO A 609 -9.00 -16.70 35.24
N THR A 610 -10.21 -16.76 34.72
CA THR A 610 -11.05 -17.95 34.77
C THR A 610 -10.80 -18.83 33.52
N ASN A 611 -11.04 -20.15 33.65
CA ASN A 611 -10.79 -21.12 32.59
C ASN A 611 -9.39 -20.96 31.94
N TYR A 612 -8.37 -20.93 32.77
CA TYR A 612 -6.99 -20.69 32.36
C TYR A 612 -6.21 -22.00 32.17
N THR A 613 -5.57 -22.12 31.01
CA THR A 613 -4.67 -23.24 30.67
C THR A 613 -3.26 -22.74 30.41
N PHE A 614 -2.30 -23.33 31.15
CA PHE A 614 -0.86 -23.12 30.96
C PHE A 614 -0.15 -24.47 31.00
N SER A 615 0.10 -25.06 29.82
CA SER A 615 0.68 -26.39 29.70
C SER A 615 1.51 -26.56 28.45
N ASP A 616 2.30 -27.61 28.40
CA ASP A 616 3.06 -28.06 27.24
C ASP A 616 4.06 -27.01 26.68
N ASN A 617 4.42 -26.02 27.51
CA ASN A 617 5.42 -25.02 27.17
C ASN A 617 6.82 -25.55 27.48
N ILE A 618 7.80 -25.28 26.65
CA ILE A 618 9.19 -25.65 26.81
C ILE A 618 10.05 -24.44 27.16
N THR A 619 11.21 -24.69 27.79
CA THR A 619 12.14 -23.62 28.26
C THR A 619 13.58 -23.87 27.83
N THR A 620 13.78 -24.71 26.82
CA THR A 620 15.10 -25.06 26.30
C THR A 620 15.44 -24.12 25.14
N ASP A 621 16.73 -23.82 24.97
CA ASP A 621 17.22 -22.96 23.87
C ASP A 621 16.60 -23.40 22.54
N PRO A 622 15.91 -22.51 21.82
CA PRO A 622 15.31 -22.81 20.52
C PRO A 622 16.34 -23.16 19.44
N ALA A 623 17.60 -22.87 19.69
CA ALA A 623 18.72 -23.16 18.81
C ALA A 623 18.53 -22.58 17.38
N PHE A 624 18.42 -21.27 17.29
CA PHE A 624 18.40 -20.56 16.01
C PHE A 624 19.71 -20.69 15.24
N VAL A 625 19.68 -20.60 13.92
CA VAL A 625 20.86 -20.63 13.05
C VAL A 625 21.82 -19.51 13.42
N SER A 626 21.30 -18.28 13.67
CA SER A 626 22.10 -17.13 14.15
C SER A 626 21.23 -16.10 14.88
N THR A 627 21.82 -15.02 15.32
CA THR A 627 21.11 -13.86 15.92
C THR A 627 20.30 -13.02 14.91
N THR A 628 20.45 -13.30 13.63
CA THR A 628 19.73 -12.62 12.53
C THR A 628 18.95 -13.56 11.63
N ASP A 629 19.19 -14.86 11.78
CA ASP A 629 18.50 -15.93 11.07
C ASP A 629 17.84 -16.84 12.11
N PHE A 630 16.51 -16.77 12.18
CA PHE A 630 15.70 -17.42 13.20
C PHE A 630 15.15 -18.79 12.76
N HIS A 631 15.67 -19.35 11.68
CA HIS A 631 15.44 -20.77 11.36
C HIS A 631 16.03 -21.67 12.45
N LEU A 632 15.42 -22.81 12.64
CA LEU A 632 15.82 -23.77 13.63
C LEU A 632 17.02 -24.59 13.15
N GLN A 633 18.00 -24.85 14.01
CA GLN A 633 19.08 -25.81 13.74
C GLN A 633 18.60 -27.25 13.94
N ALA A 634 19.28 -28.18 13.29
CA ALA A 634 19.08 -29.60 13.53
C ALA A 634 19.22 -29.96 15.03
N GLY A 635 18.18 -30.54 15.61
CA GLY A 635 18.13 -30.87 17.04
C GLY A 635 17.54 -29.78 17.93
N SER A 636 16.99 -28.72 17.35
CA SER A 636 16.18 -27.75 18.09
C SER A 636 15.01 -28.44 18.82
N PRO A 637 14.74 -28.08 20.08
CA PRO A 637 13.60 -28.63 20.82
C PRO A 637 12.25 -28.15 20.30
N CYS A 638 12.25 -27.15 19.40
CA CYS A 638 11.05 -26.59 18.78
C CYS A 638 10.56 -27.40 17.57
N ILE A 639 11.42 -28.30 17.02
CA ILE A 639 11.07 -29.14 15.87
C ILE A 639 10.00 -30.16 16.26
N ASN A 640 8.90 -30.22 15.51
CA ASN A 640 7.75 -31.10 15.76
C ASN A 640 7.16 -31.01 17.17
N ALA A 641 7.27 -29.86 17.81
CA ALA A 641 6.88 -29.66 19.21
C ALA A 641 5.63 -28.76 19.41
N GLY A 642 5.08 -28.26 18.32
CA GLY A 642 3.87 -27.44 18.32
C GLY A 642 2.58 -28.22 18.25
N ILE A 643 1.47 -27.50 18.20
CA ILE A 643 0.12 -28.03 18.01
C ILE A 643 -0.46 -27.49 16.68
N ASP A 644 -1.20 -28.33 15.96
CA ASP A 644 -1.92 -27.87 14.76
C ASP A 644 -2.93 -26.77 15.13
N VAL A 645 -2.73 -25.60 14.57
CA VAL A 645 -3.58 -24.42 14.74
C VAL A 645 -4.27 -24.02 13.42
N GLY A 646 -4.22 -24.89 12.40
CA GLY A 646 -4.87 -24.69 11.11
C GLY A 646 -4.11 -23.82 10.12
N LEU A 647 -2.86 -23.46 10.38
CA LEU A 647 -1.99 -22.77 9.44
C LEU A 647 -1.42 -23.79 8.44
N THR A 648 -1.27 -23.42 7.18
CA THR A 648 -0.87 -24.34 6.09
C THR A 648 0.52 -24.08 5.54
N THR A 649 1.02 -22.87 5.71
CA THR A 649 2.38 -22.45 5.31
C THR A 649 3.01 -21.63 6.41
N ASP A 650 4.32 -21.67 6.52
CA ASP A 650 5.11 -20.89 7.48
C ASP A 650 5.47 -19.48 6.96
N TYR A 651 6.36 -18.78 7.67
CA TYR A 651 6.85 -17.44 7.31
C TYR A 651 7.45 -17.38 5.89
N ASP A 652 8.16 -18.42 5.47
CA ASP A 652 8.80 -18.50 4.15
C ASP A 652 7.92 -19.16 3.08
N GLY A 653 6.68 -19.53 3.43
CA GLY A 653 5.75 -20.22 2.53
C GLY A 653 5.98 -21.72 2.41
N GLN A 654 6.80 -22.32 3.32
CA GLN A 654 6.94 -23.78 3.37
C GLN A 654 5.67 -24.40 3.95
N ALA A 655 5.37 -25.62 3.51
CA ALA A 655 4.20 -26.34 4.04
C ALA A 655 4.41 -26.72 5.52
N VAL A 656 3.41 -26.45 6.34
CA VAL A 656 3.42 -26.78 7.77
C VAL A 656 3.39 -28.30 7.96
N SER A 657 4.27 -28.82 8.81
CA SER A 657 4.38 -30.24 9.17
C SER A 657 3.28 -30.65 10.16
N ASP A 658 3.13 -31.93 10.43
CA ASP A 658 2.22 -32.46 11.46
C ASP A 658 2.98 -33.49 12.35
N PRO A 659 3.28 -33.14 13.61
CA PRO A 659 3.01 -31.87 14.31
C PRO A 659 3.91 -30.72 13.80
N PRO A 660 3.43 -29.45 13.89
CA PRO A 660 4.17 -28.29 13.44
C PRO A 660 5.32 -27.93 14.38
N GLU A 661 6.20 -27.07 13.93
CA GLU A 661 7.24 -26.45 14.76
C GLU A 661 6.67 -25.39 15.69
N ILE A 662 7.39 -25.10 16.77
CA ILE A 662 7.19 -23.90 17.57
C ILE A 662 8.02 -22.77 16.97
N GLY A 663 7.38 -21.65 16.64
CA GLY A 663 7.99 -20.49 16.00
C GLY A 663 7.47 -20.20 14.61
N ALA A 664 8.15 -19.29 13.91
CA ALA A 664 7.69 -18.77 12.61
C ALA A 664 8.12 -19.62 11.41
N TYR A 665 9.03 -20.55 11.58
CA TYR A 665 9.62 -21.32 10.48
C TYR A 665 9.47 -22.82 10.70
N GLU A 666 9.14 -23.52 9.64
CA GLU A 666 9.26 -24.97 9.55
C GLU A 666 10.73 -25.37 9.31
N TYR A 667 11.13 -26.58 9.74
CA TYR A 667 12.50 -27.07 9.67
C TYR A 667 12.76 -27.90 8.40
#